data_72981e93bf34b20ce318199fca54469c
#
_entry.id   72981e93bf34b20ce318199fca54469c
#
_cell.length_a   1.000
_cell.length_b   1.000
_cell.length_c   1.000
_cell.angle_alpha   90.00
_cell.angle_beta   90.00
_cell.angle_gamma   90.00
#
_symmetry.space_group_name_H-M   'P 1'
#
loop_
_entity.id
_entity.type
_entity.pdbx_description
1 polymer ?
#
loop_
_entity_poly.entity_id
_entity_poly.type
_entity_poly.pdbx_seq_one_letter_code
_entity_poly.pdbx_strand_id
1 'polypeptide(L)'
;MSETTSAAETAAPHRYTAAMAADIEARWQDFWDAEGTYEAPNPSGDLAGDAELAARPKKFIMDMFPYPSGAGLHVGHPLGYIATDVFARHQRMTGHNVLHTLGFDAFGLPAEQYAVQTGTHPRVSTEANIENMTAQLRRLGLGHDKRRSFATIESEYYKWTQWIFLQIFNSWYDTEADRARPIAELVAQFESGARPTPDGRDWSALSAVERADILGEYRLAYASDAPVNWSPGLGTVLANEEVTADGRSERGNFPVFKAKLRQWNMRITAYADRLLNDLDGLDWPEAIKLQQRNWIGRSEGARVDFPVDGAGSITVFTTRQDTLFGATYMVLAPEHELVEQITPAAWPEGTHAVWTGGYASPAEAVAAYRKLAAAKSDVERQAEAKDKTGVFTGAYATNPVSGEKVPVFIADYVLMGYGTGAIMAVPAHDARDFAFARAFELPMRCVVEPSDDRGTDPSTWDDAFSSYDAKLVNSANDEISLDGLGVVDAKAKITEWLTAHGVGEGTVNFRLRDWLFSRQRYWGEPFPIVYDEDGVAHPLPESMLPLELPEVDDYSPRTFDPDDADTQPETPLSRNAEWVDVTLDLGDGPKKYRRETNTMPNWAGSCWYELRYLDPNNDSKLVDPAIEQYWMGPREGQPTGGVDLYVGGAEHAVLHLLYARFWSKVLHDLGHISSAEPFHKLYNQGMIQAFVYRDSRGIAVPAAEVEERDGKFHYQGEKVSRVLGKMGKSLKNAVTPDEICAEYGADTLRLYEMAMGPLDVSRPWDTRAVVGQYRLLQRLWRNVVDEETGAVTVVDTEPGEETLRALHKAIDGVGQDMAGMRFNTAIAKVTELNNHLTKTGGPLSRSVAESLVLLVAPLAPHIADELWRRLGHTESVVHQDFPVADPAYVVDETVTCVVQVKGKVKARLEISPSITDEELEALALADPAVVAALDGAGIRKVIVRAPKLVNIVPA
;
A
#
# COMPACT_ATOMS: atom_id res chain seq x y z
N MET A 1 -3.99 -53.66 -36.96
CA MET A 1 -5.42 -53.37 -37.12
C MET A 1 -6.13 -54.02 -35.94
N SER A 2 -6.45 -53.28 -34.92
CA SER A 2 -7.51 -53.59 -33.98
C SER A 2 -8.11 -52.24 -33.58
N GLU A 3 -9.24 -51.95 -34.16
CA GLU A 3 -10.09 -50.84 -33.80
C GLU A 3 -10.61 -51.03 -32.37
N THR A 4 -10.08 -50.22 -31.45
CA THR A 4 -10.77 -49.94 -30.20
C THR A 4 -11.60 -48.70 -30.43
N THR A 5 -12.81 -48.88 -30.89
CA THR A 5 -13.92 -47.91 -30.79
C THR A 5 -14.15 -47.64 -29.29
N SER A 6 -13.61 -46.54 -28.80
CA SER A 6 -14.04 -45.93 -27.55
C SER A 6 -15.52 -45.51 -27.76
N ALA A 7 -16.41 -46.20 -27.05
CA ALA A 7 -17.77 -45.71 -26.90
C ALA A 7 -17.71 -44.38 -26.19
N ALA A 8 -17.92 -43.29 -26.93
CA ALA A 8 -18.25 -42.02 -26.33
C ALA A 8 -19.56 -42.24 -25.53
N GLU A 9 -19.52 -42.33 -24.23
CA GLU A 9 -20.69 -42.16 -23.38
C GLU A 9 -21.31 -40.83 -23.79
N THR A 10 -22.47 -40.88 -24.44
CA THR A 10 -23.28 -39.70 -24.75
C THR A 10 -23.64 -39.09 -23.39
N ALA A 11 -22.98 -38.00 -23.02
CA ALA A 11 -23.29 -37.25 -21.78
C ALA A 11 -24.78 -36.88 -21.83
N ALA A 12 -25.45 -36.99 -20.68
CA ALA A 12 -26.85 -36.59 -20.55
C ALA A 12 -27.06 -35.14 -21.11
N PRO A 13 -28.13 -34.92 -21.88
CA PRO A 13 -28.30 -33.68 -22.68
C PRO A 13 -28.39 -32.40 -21.85
N HIS A 14 -28.78 -32.50 -20.60
CA HIS A 14 -28.92 -31.35 -19.66
C HIS A 14 -27.88 -31.38 -18.55
N ARG A 15 -26.76 -32.08 -18.72
CA ARG A 15 -25.64 -32.10 -17.79
C ARG A 15 -24.93 -30.75 -17.78
N TYR A 16 -24.57 -30.25 -16.60
CA TYR A 16 -23.78 -29.01 -16.47
C TYR A 16 -22.39 -29.23 -17.08
N THR A 17 -22.14 -28.63 -18.22
CA THR A 17 -20.89 -28.66 -18.99
C THR A 17 -20.30 -27.26 -19.14
N ALA A 18 -19.05 -27.15 -19.56
CA ALA A 18 -18.43 -25.83 -19.83
C ALA A 18 -19.19 -25.03 -20.90
N ALA A 19 -19.73 -25.70 -21.92
CA ALA A 19 -20.56 -25.04 -22.94
C ALA A 19 -21.87 -24.50 -22.33
N MET A 20 -22.55 -25.28 -21.49
CA MET A 20 -23.76 -24.86 -20.79
C MET A 20 -23.45 -23.72 -19.82
N ALA A 21 -22.33 -23.79 -19.09
CA ALA A 21 -21.88 -22.71 -18.22
C ALA A 21 -21.70 -21.41 -18.99
N ALA A 22 -21.01 -21.43 -20.14
CA ALA A 22 -20.78 -20.26 -20.98
C ALA A 22 -22.10 -19.63 -21.46
N ASP A 23 -23.11 -20.45 -21.87
CA ASP A 23 -24.41 -19.96 -22.28
C ASP A 23 -25.20 -19.33 -21.12
N ILE A 24 -25.15 -19.96 -19.93
CA ILE A 24 -25.77 -19.42 -18.71
C ILE A 24 -25.13 -18.11 -18.32
N GLU A 25 -23.79 -18.05 -18.29
CA GLU A 25 -23.00 -16.89 -17.90
C GLU A 25 -23.31 -15.68 -18.82
N ALA A 26 -23.29 -15.88 -20.14
CA ALA A 26 -23.57 -14.81 -21.09
C ALA A 26 -24.99 -14.25 -20.89
N ARG A 27 -26.00 -15.13 -20.79
CA ARG A 27 -27.41 -14.69 -20.64
C ARG A 27 -27.65 -13.93 -19.34
N TRP A 28 -27.05 -14.36 -18.23
CA TRP A 28 -27.24 -13.70 -16.95
C TRP A 28 -26.48 -12.39 -16.87
N GLN A 29 -25.30 -12.27 -17.47
CA GLN A 29 -24.58 -10.99 -17.58
C GLN A 29 -25.37 -9.99 -18.40
N ASP A 30 -25.98 -10.41 -19.52
CA ASP A 30 -26.86 -9.55 -20.32
C ASP A 30 -28.13 -9.15 -19.55
N PHE A 31 -28.73 -10.06 -18.77
CA PHE A 31 -29.86 -9.78 -17.91
C PHE A 31 -29.52 -8.75 -16.81
N TRP A 32 -28.42 -8.95 -16.10
CA TRP A 32 -27.98 -8.02 -15.04
C TRP A 32 -27.70 -6.62 -15.58
N ASP A 33 -27.12 -6.53 -16.78
CA ASP A 33 -26.86 -5.26 -17.44
C ASP A 33 -28.16 -4.56 -17.85
N ALA A 34 -29.13 -5.30 -18.40
CA ALA A 34 -30.41 -4.77 -18.87
C ALA A 34 -31.30 -4.29 -17.71
N GLU A 35 -31.30 -5.01 -16.60
CA GLU A 35 -32.14 -4.69 -15.43
C GLU A 35 -31.46 -3.74 -14.42
N GLY A 36 -30.19 -3.37 -14.64
CA GLY A 36 -29.44 -2.55 -13.68
C GLY A 36 -29.27 -3.20 -12.30
N THR A 37 -29.14 -4.54 -12.26
CA THR A 37 -29.20 -5.37 -11.06
C THR A 37 -28.23 -4.91 -9.95
N TYR A 38 -27.08 -4.32 -10.32
CA TYR A 38 -26.04 -3.89 -9.38
C TYR A 38 -25.92 -2.38 -9.24
N GLU A 39 -26.86 -1.63 -9.79
CA GLU A 39 -26.90 -0.19 -9.65
C GLU A 39 -27.17 0.24 -8.20
N ALA A 40 -26.31 1.11 -7.68
CA ALA A 40 -26.45 1.66 -6.34
C ALA A 40 -27.03 3.09 -6.41
N PRO A 41 -28.25 3.34 -5.92
CA PRO A 41 -28.81 4.68 -5.95
C PRO A 41 -28.11 5.60 -4.97
N ASN A 42 -27.83 6.84 -5.42
CA ASN A 42 -27.53 7.96 -4.55
C ASN A 42 -28.79 8.52 -3.89
N PRO A 43 -28.68 9.21 -2.75
CA PRO A 43 -29.82 9.90 -2.14
C PRO A 43 -30.33 11.08 -2.97
N SER A 44 -29.51 11.60 -3.90
CA SER A 44 -29.82 12.75 -4.77
C SER A 44 -28.91 12.73 -6.02
N GLY A 45 -29.11 13.69 -6.93
CA GLY A 45 -28.30 13.86 -8.15
C GLY A 45 -28.67 12.91 -9.27
N ASP A 46 -27.80 12.82 -10.29
CA ASP A 46 -28.05 12.08 -11.53
C ASP A 46 -28.20 10.56 -11.33
N LEU A 47 -27.56 10.03 -10.33
CA LEU A 47 -27.64 8.61 -9.96
C LEU A 47 -28.61 8.35 -8.81
N ALA A 48 -29.51 9.31 -8.52
CA ALA A 48 -30.64 9.05 -7.65
C ALA A 48 -31.56 7.99 -8.28
N GLY A 49 -32.13 7.12 -7.43
CA GLY A 49 -33.00 6.03 -7.92
C GLY A 49 -34.00 5.60 -6.89
N ASP A 50 -34.08 4.31 -6.60
CA ASP A 50 -34.97 3.75 -5.61
C ASP A 50 -34.69 4.35 -4.20
N ALA A 51 -35.63 5.16 -3.73
CA ALA A 51 -35.53 5.86 -2.45
C ALA A 51 -35.56 4.89 -1.24
N GLU A 52 -36.24 3.75 -1.36
CA GLU A 52 -36.28 2.72 -0.32
C GLU A 52 -34.93 2.04 -0.19
N LEU A 53 -34.31 1.70 -1.31
CA LEU A 53 -32.96 1.14 -1.35
C LEU A 53 -31.92 2.16 -0.84
N ALA A 54 -32.01 3.42 -1.26
CA ALA A 54 -31.13 4.49 -0.78
C ALA A 54 -31.26 4.77 0.73
N ALA A 55 -32.42 4.47 1.33
CA ALA A 55 -32.64 4.61 2.76
C ALA A 55 -32.07 3.46 3.61
N ARG A 56 -31.68 2.36 3.00
CA ARG A 56 -31.05 1.22 3.69
C ARG A 56 -29.66 1.59 4.23
N PRO A 57 -29.11 0.85 5.20
CA PRO A 57 -27.72 0.96 5.58
C PRO A 57 -26.82 0.82 4.34
N LYS A 58 -25.87 1.74 4.16
CA LYS A 58 -25.01 1.76 2.99
C LYS A 58 -23.73 0.97 3.23
N LYS A 59 -23.14 0.47 2.14
CA LYS A 59 -21.77 -0.10 2.11
C LYS A 59 -21.08 0.36 0.85
N PHE A 60 -19.94 1.05 0.99
CA PHE A 60 -19.04 1.37 -0.09
C PHE A 60 -17.85 0.41 -0.07
N ILE A 61 -17.75 -0.42 -1.10
CA ILE A 61 -16.75 -1.48 -1.24
C ILE A 61 -15.92 -1.19 -2.48
N MET A 62 -14.61 -1.21 -2.34
CA MET A 62 -13.68 -0.90 -3.43
C MET A 62 -12.53 -1.90 -3.51
N ASP A 63 -12.07 -2.11 -4.73
CA ASP A 63 -10.77 -2.68 -5.06
C ASP A 63 -9.81 -1.58 -5.51
N MET A 64 -8.51 -1.82 -5.36
CA MET A 64 -7.52 -1.01 -6.08
C MET A 64 -7.71 -1.26 -7.57
N PHE A 65 -8.00 -0.18 -8.33
CA PHE A 65 -8.30 -0.29 -9.74
C PHE A 65 -7.06 -0.70 -10.57
N PRO A 66 -7.25 -1.51 -11.63
CA PRO A 66 -6.14 -2.05 -12.39
C PRO A 66 -5.50 -1.04 -13.31
N TYR A 67 -4.21 -1.25 -13.60
CA TYR A 67 -3.53 -0.63 -14.71
C TYR A 67 -3.78 -1.43 -16.01
N PRO A 68 -4.32 -0.84 -17.09
CA PRO A 68 -4.67 -1.54 -18.32
C PRO A 68 -3.42 -1.86 -19.14
N SER A 69 -2.71 -2.91 -18.79
CA SER A 69 -1.54 -3.39 -19.52
C SER A 69 -1.93 -4.23 -20.73
N GLY A 70 -1.18 -4.16 -21.84
CA GLY A 70 -1.40 -4.93 -23.07
C GLY A 70 -1.32 -6.45 -22.88
N ALA A 71 -0.90 -6.86 -21.72
CA ALA A 71 -0.83 -8.26 -21.34
C ALA A 71 -2.19 -8.87 -20.97
N GLY A 72 -3.21 -8.08 -20.65
CA GLY A 72 -4.47 -8.55 -20.06
C GLY A 72 -4.28 -9.11 -18.64
N LEU A 73 -5.33 -9.71 -18.11
CA LEU A 73 -5.32 -10.32 -16.77
C LEU A 73 -4.65 -11.70 -16.77
N HIS A 74 -4.00 -12.05 -15.66
CA HIS A 74 -3.69 -13.42 -15.27
C HIS A 74 -4.50 -13.78 -14.02
N VAL A 75 -4.67 -15.07 -13.71
CA VAL A 75 -5.51 -15.55 -12.59
C VAL A 75 -5.12 -15.02 -11.19
N GLY A 76 -4.02 -14.30 -11.07
CA GLY A 76 -3.68 -13.63 -9.81
C GLY A 76 -4.38 -12.28 -9.60
N HIS A 77 -4.86 -11.62 -10.66
CA HIS A 77 -5.56 -10.33 -10.56
C HIS A 77 -6.99 -10.46 -10.01
N PRO A 78 -7.81 -11.45 -10.47
CA PRO A 78 -9.19 -11.56 -10.05
C PRO A 78 -9.39 -11.91 -8.58
N LEU A 79 -8.38 -12.40 -7.87
CA LEU A 79 -8.52 -12.84 -6.48
C LEU A 79 -9.17 -11.77 -5.58
N GLY A 80 -8.71 -10.52 -5.66
CA GLY A 80 -9.32 -9.39 -4.95
C GLY A 80 -10.71 -9.10 -5.46
N TYR A 81 -10.87 -8.94 -6.77
CA TYR A 81 -12.13 -8.56 -7.41
C TYR A 81 -13.27 -9.58 -7.18
N ILE A 82 -12.95 -10.87 -7.20
CA ILE A 82 -13.92 -11.92 -6.86
C ILE A 82 -14.27 -11.87 -5.37
N ALA A 83 -13.29 -11.66 -4.50
CA ALA A 83 -13.50 -11.59 -3.06
C ALA A 83 -14.42 -10.43 -2.66
N THR A 84 -14.18 -9.23 -3.22
CA THR A 84 -15.03 -8.05 -2.99
C THR A 84 -16.41 -8.21 -3.59
N ASP A 85 -16.54 -8.83 -4.77
CA ASP A 85 -17.82 -9.12 -5.39
C ASP A 85 -18.64 -10.13 -4.56
N VAL A 86 -18.03 -11.20 -4.07
CA VAL A 86 -18.69 -12.15 -3.15
C VAL A 86 -19.18 -11.42 -1.89
N PHE A 87 -18.34 -10.59 -1.29
CA PHE A 87 -18.72 -9.80 -0.12
C PHE A 87 -19.85 -8.81 -0.44
N ALA A 88 -19.75 -8.09 -1.57
CA ALA A 88 -20.74 -7.11 -2.00
C ALA A 88 -22.12 -7.75 -2.24
N ARG A 89 -22.17 -8.93 -2.89
CA ARG A 89 -23.41 -9.69 -3.10
C ARG A 89 -24.01 -10.11 -1.77
N HIS A 90 -23.21 -10.64 -0.86
CA HIS A 90 -23.68 -10.99 0.48
C HIS A 90 -24.23 -9.77 1.24
N GLN A 91 -23.58 -8.60 1.14
CA GLN A 91 -24.07 -7.38 1.80
C GLN A 91 -25.41 -6.89 1.19
N ARG A 92 -25.62 -7.00 -0.12
CA ARG A 92 -26.93 -6.74 -0.74
C ARG A 92 -28.01 -7.67 -0.20
N MET A 93 -27.71 -8.96 -0.13
CA MET A 93 -28.63 -9.98 0.41
C MET A 93 -28.87 -9.82 1.93
N THR A 94 -28.06 -9.04 2.64
CA THR A 94 -28.27 -8.70 4.06
C THR A 94 -28.88 -7.30 4.25
N GLY A 95 -29.47 -6.73 3.20
CA GLY A 95 -30.28 -5.54 3.26
C GLY A 95 -29.54 -4.20 3.16
N HIS A 96 -28.33 -4.17 2.59
CA HIS A 96 -27.57 -2.93 2.40
C HIS A 96 -27.74 -2.34 0.99
N ASN A 97 -27.69 -1.01 0.90
CA ASN A 97 -27.38 -0.32 -0.36
C ASN A 97 -25.87 -0.39 -0.58
N VAL A 98 -25.42 -1.13 -1.61
CA VAL A 98 -24.00 -1.43 -1.84
C VAL A 98 -23.50 -0.73 -3.08
N LEU A 99 -22.55 0.20 -2.91
CA LEU A 99 -21.76 0.75 -3.98
C LEU A 99 -20.51 -0.11 -4.17
N HIS A 100 -20.39 -0.72 -5.34
CA HIS A 100 -19.24 -1.50 -5.76
C HIS A 100 -19.03 -1.27 -7.26
N THR A 101 -17.86 -0.75 -7.63
CA THR A 101 -17.53 -0.40 -9.02
C THR A 101 -16.03 -0.49 -9.26
N LEU A 102 -15.60 -0.41 -10.51
CA LEU A 102 -14.20 -0.49 -10.90
C LEU A 102 -13.94 0.44 -12.09
N GLY A 103 -12.85 1.21 -12.02
CA GLY A 103 -12.30 2.02 -13.09
C GLY A 103 -10.92 1.54 -13.51
N PHE A 104 -10.15 2.42 -14.20
CA PHE A 104 -8.83 2.10 -14.72
C PHE A 104 -7.83 3.22 -14.41
N ASP A 105 -6.68 2.84 -13.79
CA ASP A 105 -5.52 3.73 -13.68
C ASP A 105 -4.73 3.65 -14.99
N ALA A 106 -4.86 4.63 -15.86
CA ALA A 106 -4.50 4.49 -17.26
C ALA A 106 -3.35 5.39 -17.72
N PHE A 107 -2.92 6.36 -16.91
CA PHE A 107 -1.69 7.10 -17.15
C PHE A 107 -0.45 6.32 -16.69
N GLY A 108 0.74 6.70 -17.19
CA GLY A 108 2.00 6.24 -16.66
C GLY A 108 2.93 5.56 -17.65
N LEU A 109 4.08 5.18 -17.14
CA LEU A 109 5.24 4.71 -17.90
C LEU A 109 5.02 3.47 -18.79
N PRO A 110 4.21 2.45 -18.41
CA PRO A 110 4.09 1.26 -19.26
C PRO A 110 3.48 1.53 -20.63
N ALA A 111 2.45 2.40 -20.69
CA ALA A 111 1.83 2.77 -21.96
C ALA A 111 2.78 3.63 -22.81
N GLU A 112 3.49 4.57 -22.18
CA GLU A 112 4.47 5.41 -22.86
C GLU A 112 5.64 4.59 -23.41
N GLN A 113 6.21 3.65 -22.67
CA GLN A 113 7.27 2.77 -23.17
C GLN A 113 6.83 1.90 -24.34
N TYR A 114 5.60 1.38 -24.29
CA TYR A 114 5.04 0.64 -25.40
C TYR A 114 4.88 1.54 -26.65
N ALA A 115 4.40 2.77 -26.46
CA ALA A 115 4.26 3.76 -27.50
C ALA A 115 5.61 4.12 -28.17
N VAL A 116 6.64 4.33 -27.34
CA VAL A 116 8.01 4.57 -27.84
C VAL A 116 8.54 3.40 -28.68
N GLN A 117 8.27 2.15 -28.26
CA GLN A 117 8.73 0.94 -28.97
C GLN A 117 7.98 0.70 -30.28
N THR A 118 6.70 1.05 -30.36
CA THR A 118 5.82 0.69 -31.48
C THR A 118 5.50 1.85 -32.41
N GLY A 119 5.78 3.09 -32.01
CA GLY A 119 5.37 4.29 -32.73
C GLY A 119 3.84 4.58 -32.63
N THR A 120 3.12 3.88 -31.74
CA THR A 120 1.68 4.03 -31.56
C THR A 120 1.41 5.03 -30.43
N HIS A 121 0.48 5.97 -30.62
CA HIS A 121 0.11 6.93 -29.58
C HIS A 121 -0.34 6.22 -28.30
N PRO A 122 0.10 6.65 -27.08
CA PRO A 122 -0.21 5.97 -25.81
C PRO A 122 -1.72 5.80 -25.58
N ARG A 123 -2.55 6.79 -25.94
CA ARG A 123 -4.02 6.73 -25.83
C ARG A 123 -4.61 5.55 -26.56
N VAL A 124 -4.21 5.33 -27.83
CA VAL A 124 -4.75 4.26 -28.67
C VAL A 124 -4.50 2.89 -28.05
N SER A 125 -3.27 2.63 -27.62
CA SER A 125 -2.93 1.36 -26.99
C SER A 125 -3.61 1.19 -25.61
N THR A 126 -3.74 2.28 -24.85
CA THR A 126 -4.39 2.26 -23.53
C THR A 126 -5.88 1.98 -23.64
N GLU A 127 -6.60 2.66 -24.56
CA GLU A 127 -8.03 2.45 -24.80
C GLU A 127 -8.31 1.01 -25.26
N ALA A 128 -7.51 0.46 -26.19
CA ALA A 128 -7.63 -0.93 -26.61
C ALA A 128 -7.38 -1.92 -25.44
N ASN A 129 -6.46 -1.61 -24.54
CA ASN A 129 -6.20 -2.43 -23.36
C ASN A 129 -7.34 -2.35 -22.33
N ILE A 130 -7.95 -1.17 -22.15
CA ILE A 130 -9.14 -0.99 -21.30
C ILE A 130 -10.30 -1.83 -21.85
N GLU A 131 -10.57 -1.78 -23.16
CA GLU A 131 -11.61 -2.58 -23.79
C GLU A 131 -11.41 -4.08 -23.57
N ASN A 132 -10.20 -4.57 -23.81
CA ASN A 132 -9.85 -5.98 -23.58
C ASN A 132 -10.02 -6.37 -22.11
N MET A 133 -9.54 -5.56 -21.18
CA MET A 133 -9.63 -5.85 -19.74
C MET A 133 -11.08 -5.79 -19.24
N THR A 134 -11.87 -4.84 -19.76
CA THR A 134 -13.32 -4.75 -19.48
C THR A 134 -14.06 -6.03 -19.92
N ALA A 135 -13.72 -6.57 -21.10
CA ALA A 135 -14.28 -7.83 -21.57
C ALA A 135 -13.91 -9.01 -20.67
N GLN A 136 -12.65 -9.08 -20.23
CA GLN A 136 -12.18 -10.11 -19.29
C GLN A 136 -12.87 -10.02 -17.91
N LEU A 137 -13.00 -8.81 -17.36
CA LEU A 137 -13.69 -8.57 -16.08
C LEU A 137 -15.18 -8.89 -16.16
N ARG A 138 -15.83 -8.52 -17.28
CA ARG A 138 -17.24 -8.86 -17.53
C ARG A 138 -17.45 -10.36 -17.52
N ARG A 139 -16.55 -11.13 -18.15
CA ARG A 139 -16.63 -12.59 -18.18
C ARG A 139 -16.59 -13.24 -16.79
N LEU A 140 -15.96 -12.61 -15.80
CA LEU A 140 -15.95 -13.08 -14.39
C LEU A 140 -17.30 -12.89 -13.69
N GLY A 141 -18.24 -12.15 -14.30
CA GLY A 141 -19.57 -11.90 -13.73
C GLY A 141 -19.55 -11.01 -12.50
N LEU A 142 -18.67 -10.01 -12.47
CA LEU A 142 -18.57 -9.07 -11.35
C LEU A 142 -19.79 -8.13 -11.31
N GLY A 143 -20.37 -7.95 -10.14
CA GLY A 143 -21.56 -7.13 -9.90
C GLY A 143 -21.21 -5.66 -9.66
N HIS A 144 -20.56 -5.02 -10.64
CA HIS A 144 -20.17 -3.61 -10.58
C HIS A 144 -21.27 -2.68 -11.10
N ASP A 145 -21.44 -1.52 -10.47
CA ASP A 145 -22.23 -0.41 -11.01
C ASP A 145 -21.44 0.28 -12.14
N LYS A 146 -21.69 -0.14 -13.37
CA LYS A 146 -20.96 0.32 -14.56
C LYS A 146 -21.14 1.79 -14.90
N ARG A 147 -22.20 2.44 -14.37
CA ARG A 147 -22.46 3.88 -14.56
C ARG A 147 -21.38 4.76 -13.92
N ARG A 148 -20.58 4.18 -13.00
CA ARG A 148 -19.58 4.87 -12.19
C ARG A 148 -18.15 4.58 -12.63
N SER A 149 -17.97 3.74 -13.65
CA SER A 149 -16.66 3.40 -14.20
C SER A 149 -16.08 4.54 -15.03
N PHE A 150 -14.79 4.76 -14.92
CA PHE A 150 -14.01 5.75 -15.70
C PHE A 150 -12.57 5.29 -15.86
N ALA A 151 -11.81 5.97 -16.72
CA ALA A 151 -10.36 5.85 -16.81
C ALA A 151 -9.70 7.18 -16.46
N THR A 152 -8.57 7.14 -15.77
CA THR A 152 -7.86 8.37 -15.33
C THR A 152 -7.39 9.26 -16.49
N ILE A 153 -7.34 8.72 -17.73
CA ILE A 153 -6.99 9.44 -18.97
C ILE A 153 -8.15 10.25 -19.57
N GLU A 154 -9.35 10.13 -19.05
CA GLU A 154 -10.50 10.91 -19.50
C GLU A 154 -10.36 12.37 -19.03
N SER A 155 -10.63 13.32 -19.93
CA SER A 155 -10.48 14.75 -19.62
C SER A 155 -11.43 15.21 -18.52
N GLU A 156 -12.62 14.66 -18.48
CA GLU A 156 -13.63 14.89 -17.44
C GLU A 156 -13.16 14.36 -16.06
N TYR A 157 -12.30 13.33 -16.05
CA TYR A 157 -11.70 12.82 -14.84
C TYR A 157 -10.52 13.69 -14.38
N TYR A 158 -9.48 13.85 -15.22
CA TYR A 158 -8.28 14.55 -14.79
C TYR A 158 -8.43 16.06 -14.65
N LYS A 159 -9.51 16.66 -15.18
CA LYS A 159 -9.96 18.00 -14.79
C LYS A 159 -9.96 18.17 -13.27
N TRP A 160 -10.46 17.18 -12.56
CA TRP A 160 -10.55 17.23 -11.10
C TRP A 160 -9.21 16.91 -10.41
N THR A 161 -8.35 16.10 -11.00
CA THR A 161 -6.95 15.97 -10.54
C THR A 161 -6.23 17.32 -10.60
N GLN A 162 -6.41 18.04 -11.71
CA GLN A 162 -5.87 19.40 -11.89
C GLN A 162 -6.48 20.39 -10.90
N TRP A 163 -7.79 20.31 -10.69
CA TRP A 163 -8.48 21.16 -9.72
C TRP A 163 -7.98 20.92 -8.29
N ILE A 164 -7.80 19.67 -7.87
CA ILE A 164 -7.25 19.35 -6.56
C ILE A 164 -5.83 19.87 -6.41
N PHE A 165 -5.01 19.73 -7.45
CA PHE A 165 -3.67 20.31 -7.44
C PHE A 165 -3.73 21.82 -7.21
N LEU A 166 -4.66 22.54 -7.85
CA LEU A 166 -4.85 23.99 -7.63
C LEU A 166 -5.29 24.30 -6.20
N GLN A 167 -6.15 23.49 -5.59
CA GLN A 167 -6.54 23.67 -4.19
C GLN A 167 -5.32 23.53 -3.27
N ILE A 168 -4.48 22.51 -3.49
CA ILE A 168 -3.24 22.29 -2.73
C ILE A 168 -2.24 23.43 -2.97
N PHE A 169 -2.05 23.88 -4.22
CA PHE A 169 -1.18 24.99 -4.57
C PHE A 169 -1.62 26.30 -3.92
N ASN A 170 -2.94 26.54 -3.86
CA ASN A 170 -3.52 27.74 -3.26
C ASN A 170 -3.76 27.63 -1.75
N SER A 171 -3.05 26.72 -1.07
CA SER A 171 -3.15 26.52 0.37
C SER A 171 -1.78 26.48 1.05
N TRP A 172 -1.81 26.70 2.36
CA TRP A 172 -0.67 26.61 3.27
C TRP A 172 -1.09 25.87 4.54
N TYR A 173 -0.14 25.28 5.25
CA TYR A 173 -0.42 24.63 6.53
C TYR A 173 -0.25 25.61 7.69
N ASP A 174 -1.34 25.89 8.40
CA ASP A 174 -1.33 26.70 9.61
C ASP A 174 -1.03 25.78 10.80
N THR A 175 0.19 25.88 11.32
CA THR A 175 0.66 25.04 12.43
C THR A 175 -0.02 25.33 13.76
N GLU A 176 -0.56 26.55 13.95
CA GLU A 176 -1.31 26.91 15.17
C GLU A 176 -2.73 26.30 15.13
N ALA A 177 -3.36 26.30 13.95
CA ALA A 177 -4.68 25.74 13.72
C ALA A 177 -4.64 24.23 13.41
N ASP A 178 -3.46 23.66 13.19
CA ASP A 178 -3.19 22.26 12.81
C ASP A 178 -3.99 21.83 11.57
N ARG A 179 -4.06 22.66 10.52
CA ARG A 179 -4.85 22.43 9.31
C ARG A 179 -4.39 23.26 8.12
N ALA A 180 -4.73 22.81 6.92
CA ALA A 180 -4.59 23.64 5.72
C ALA A 180 -5.58 24.81 5.73
N ARG A 181 -5.14 25.94 5.18
CA ARG A 181 -5.93 27.15 4.97
C ARG A 181 -5.64 27.76 3.60
N PRO A 182 -6.57 28.55 3.01
CA PRO A 182 -6.32 29.26 1.77
C PRO A 182 -5.10 30.19 1.86
N ILE A 183 -4.24 30.16 0.85
CA ILE A 183 -3.02 31.01 0.82
C ILE A 183 -3.34 32.51 0.90
N ALA A 184 -4.51 32.93 0.42
CA ALA A 184 -4.97 34.31 0.51
C ALA A 184 -5.08 34.81 1.95
N GLU A 185 -5.37 33.94 2.91
CA GLU A 185 -5.40 34.32 4.33
C GLU A 185 -3.99 34.61 4.87
N LEU A 186 -2.97 33.87 4.41
CA LEU A 186 -1.58 34.17 4.74
C LEU A 186 -1.12 35.50 4.12
N VAL A 187 -1.47 35.74 2.85
CA VAL A 187 -1.19 37.02 2.18
C VAL A 187 -1.79 38.18 2.95
N ALA A 188 -3.06 38.09 3.38
CA ALA A 188 -3.71 39.10 4.19
C ALA A 188 -3.02 39.36 5.57
N GLN A 189 -2.43 38.32 6.17
CA GLN A 189 -1.62 38.47 7.40
C GLN A 189 -0.33 39.23 7.13
N PHE A 190 0.36 39.00 6.01
CA PHE A 190 1.53 39.78 5.62
C PHE A 190 1.16 41.22 5.27
N GLU A 191 0.10 41.45 4.52
CA GLU A 191 -0.38 42.78 4.12
C GLU A 191 -0.78 43.66 5.32
N SER A 192 -1.42 43.07 6.31
CA SER A 192 -1.81 43.76 7.53
C SER A 192 -0.70 43.91 8.56
N GLY A 193 0.43 43.26 8.36
CA GLY A 193 1.52 43.16 9.36
C GLY A 193 1.21 42.32 10.57
N ALA A 194 0.10 41.54 10.54
CA ALA A 194 -0.23 40.59 11.61
C ALA A 194 0.80 39.45 11.69
N ARG A 195 1.42 39.10 10.59
CA ARG A 195 2.56 38.18 10.49
C ARG A 195 3.74 38.95 9.85
N PRO A 196 4.94 38.91 10.46
CA PRO A 196 6.13 39.44 9.80
C PRO A 196 6.55 38.53 8.64
N THR A 197 7.16 39.11 7.61
CA THR A 197 7.84 38.33 6.58
C THR A 197 9.06 37.61 7.16
N PRO A 198 9.51 36.49 6.61
CA PRO A 198 10.68 35.74 7.12
C PRO A 198 11.96 36.57 7.19
N ASP A 199 12.12 37.51 6.26
CA ASP A 199 13.29 38.40 6.20
C ASP A 199 13.07 39.77 6.90
N GLY A 200 11.89 39.97 7.50
CA GLY A 200 11.56 41.18 8.26
C GLY A 200 11.26 42.41 7.41
N ARG A 201 11.22 42.31 6.07
CA ARG A 201 10.86 43.42 5.18
C ARG A 201 9.35 43.62 5.11
N ASP A 202 8.93 44.86 4.82
CA ASP A 202 7.52 45.15 4.57
C ASP A 202 7.04 44.43 3.30
N TRP A 203 5.91 43.73 3.39
CA TRP A 203 5.30 42.99 2.28
C TRP A 203 5.06 43.89 1.04
N SER A 204 4.66 45.15 1.27
CA SER A 204 4.38 46.10 0.21
C SER A 204 5.65 46.51 -0.58
N ALA A 205 6.82 46.41 0.04
CA ALA A 205 8.10 46.75 -0.57
C ALA A 205 8.72 45.64 -1.41
N LEU A 206 8.17 44.40 -1.34
CA LEU A 206 8.68 43.25 -2.08
C LEU A 206 8.20 43.24 -3.54
N SER A 207 9.08 42.81 -4.44
CA SER A 207 8.72 42.52 -5.83
C SER A 207 7.79 41.32 -5.93
N ALA A 208 7.19 41.10 -7.10
CA ALA A 208 6.33 39.92 -7.35
C ALA A 208 7.11 38.60 -7.18
N VAL A 209 8.35 38.53 -7.63
CA VAL A 209 9.24 37.38 -7.50
C VAL A 209 9.53 37.10 -6.02
N GLU A 210 9.96 38.11 -5.25
CA GLU A 210 10.24 37.93 -3.82
C GLU A 210 9.02 37.48 -3.02
N ARG A 211 7.81 38.00 -3.33
CA ARG A 211 6.56 37.54 -2.73
C ARG A 211 6.26 36.08 -3.11
N ALA A 212 6.48 35.73 -4.38
CA ALA A 212 6.28 34.35 -4.84
C ALA A 212 7.24 33.37 -4.15
N ASP A 213 8.50 33.77 -3.97
CA ASP A 213 9.50 32.95 -3.24
C ASP A 213 9.09 32.76 -1.78
N ILE A 214 8.72 33.83 -1.08
CA ILE A 214 8.22 33.73 0.31
C ILE A 214 6.98 32.82 0.39
N LEU A 215 5.99 33.02 -0.50
CA LEU A 215 4.80 32.14 -0.49
C LEU A 215 5.15 30.68 -0.80
N GLY A 216 6.17 30.43 -1.62
CA GLY A 216 6.68 29.10 -1.93
C GLY A 216 7.16 28.34 -0.69
N GLU A 217 7.69 29.05 0.32
CA GLU A 217 8.09 28.45 1.61
C GLU A 217 6.90 27.94 2.43
N TYR A 218 5.70 28.45 2.20
CA TYR A 218 4.48 28.08 2.93
C TYR A 218 3.52 27.17 2.14
N ARG A 219 3.48 27.29 0.81
CA ARG A 219 2.55 26.53 -0.05
C ARG A 219 2.68 25.03 0.17
N LEU A 220 1.56 24.30 0.13
CA LEU A 220 1.52 22.85 0.18
C LEU A 220 1.97 22.19 -1.14
N ALA A 221 1.86 22.88 -2.28
CA ALA A 221 2.52 22.50 -3.52
C ALA A 221 3.46 23.64 -3.96
N TYR A 222 4.72 23.33 -4.22
CA TYR A 222 5.75 24.32 -4.52
C TYR A 222 6.81 23.74 -5.47
N ALA A 223 7.46 24.63 -6.24
CA ALA A 223 8.59 24.25 -7.09
C ALA A 223 9.90 24.64 -6.42
N SER A 224 10.87 23.75 -6.40
CA SER A 224 12.20 24.00 -5.85
C SER A 224 13.29 23.31 -6.66
N ASP A 225 14.50 23.87 -6.61
CA ASP A 225 15.70 23.23 -7.12
C ASP A 225 16.23 22.26 -6.06
N ALA A 226 15.89 21.00 -6.22
CA ALA A 226 16.22 19.95 -5.27
C ALA A 226 17.10 18.86 -5.92
N PRO A 227 17.91 18.17 -5.13
CA PRO A 227 18.58 16.95 -5.61
C PRO A 227 17.54 15.88 -5.93
N VAL A 228 17.55 15.41 -7.15
CA VAL A 228 16.62 14.40 -7.68
C VAL A 228 17.37 13.17 -8.18
N ASN A 229 16.64 12.06 -8.31
CA ASN A 229 17.15 10.84 -8.92
C ASN A 229 16.97 10.93 -10.44
N TRP A 230 17.98 11.34 -11.15
CA TRP A 230 17.97 11.46 -12.61
C TRP A 230 18.41 10.18 -13.28
N SER A 231 17.64 9.68 -14.24
CA SER A 231 18.00 8.52 -15.06
C SER A 231 18.14 8.94 -16.52
N PRO A 232 19.36 9.16 -17.05
CA PRO A 232 19.60 9.54 -18.44
C PRO A 232 19.04 8.51 -19.42
N GLY A 233 19.20 7.20 -19.11
CA GLY A 233 18.70 6.11 -19.94
C GLY A 233 17.18 6.05 -20.05
N LEU A 234 16.44 6.59 -19.07
CA LEU A 234 14.99 6.76 -19.14
C LEU A 234 14.57 8.17 -19.57
N GLY A 235 15.48 9.15 -19.54
CA GLY A 235 15.18 10.55 -19.82
C GLY A 235 14.21 11.19 -18.82
N THR A 236 14.19 10.75 -17.56
CA THR A 236 13.23 11.20 -16.53
C THR A 236 13.82 11.16 -15.13
N VAL A 237 13.23 11.97 -14.25
CA VAL A 237 13.45 11.91 -12.81
C VAL A 237 12.59 10.78 -12.19
N LEU A 238 13.14 10.12 -11.20
CA LEU A 238 12.51 9.02 -10.48
C LEU A 238 12.27 9.41 -9.02
N ALA A 239 11.14 9.00 -8.46
CA ALA A 239 10.94 9.04 -7.02
C ALA A 239 11.87 8.03 -6.33
N ASN A 240 12.07 8.19 -5.01
CA ASN A 240 12.96 7.28 -4.28
C ASN A 240 12.48 5.82 -4.33
N GLU A 241 11.18 5.62 -4.40
CA GLU A 241 10.51 4.32 -4.48
C GLU A 241 10.71 3.62 -5.83
N GLU A 242 11.07 4.39 -6.87
CA GLU A 242 11.34 3.88 -8.23
C GLU A 242 12.83 3.52 -8.44
N VAL A 243 13.65 3.69 -7.39
CA VAL A 243 15.08 3.37 -7.41
C VAL A 243 15.33 2.13 -6.56
N THR A 244 15.97 1.14 -7.18
CA THR A 244 16.31 -0.13 -6.51
C THR A 244 17.48 0.04 -5.52
N ALA A 245 17.67 -0.95 -4.67
CA ALA A 245 18.72 -0.92 -3.64
C ALA A 245 20.14 -0.83 -4.20
N ASP A 246 20.35 -1.21 -5.46
CA ASP A 246 21.63 -1.10 -6.17
C ASP A 246 21.78 0.18 -6.99
N GLY A 247 20.94 1.20 -6.73
CA GLY A 247 21.05 2.53 -7.35
C GLY A 247 20.64 2.56 -8.83
N ARG A 248 19.74 1.67 -9.23
CA ARG A 248 19.25 1.59 -10.60
C ARG A 248 17.74 1.83 -10.67
N SER A 249 17.23 2.18 -11.83
CA SER A 249 15.79 2.29 -12.04
C SER A 249 15.12 0.91 -11.95
N GLU A 250 13.98 0.81 -11.27
CA GLU A 250 13.18 -0.42 -11.20
C GLU A 250 12.81 -0.93 -12.60
N ARG A 251 12.54 0.00 -13.51
CA ARG A 251 12.25 -0.30 -14.91
C ARG A 251 13.44 0.05 -15.78
N GLY A 252 13.80 -0.86 -16.68
CA GLY A 252 14.91 -0.69 -17.61
C GLY A 252 16.28 -0.94 -16.99
N ASN A 253 16.39 -1.01 -15.68
CA ASN A 253 17.63 -1.28 -14.95
C ASN A 253 18.79 -0.33 -15.33
N PHE A 254 18.49 0.96 -15.56
CA PHE A 254 19.46 1.99 -15.89
C PHE A 254 20.10 2.60 -14.65
N PRO A 255 21.35 3.12 -14.74
CA PRO A 255 21.95 3.90 -13.67
C PRO A 255 21.11 5.12 -13.31
N VAL A 256 21.12 5.48 -12.02
CA VAL A 256 20.45 6.66 -11.49
C VAL A 256 21.46 7.55 -10.80
N PHE A 257 21.48 8.83 -11.16
CA PHE A 257 22.40 9.82 -10.65
C PHE A 257 21.67 10.88 -9.82
N LYS A 258 22.38 11.58 -8.95
CA LYS A 258 21.86 12.78 -8.29
C LYS A 258 22.07 13.98 -9.20
N ALA A 259 21.00 14.65 -9.55
CA ALA A 259 21.02 15.92 -10.30
C ALA A 259 20.25 16.99 -9.51
N LYS A 260 20.61 18.26 -9.71
CA LYS A 260 19.87 19.38 -9.12
C LYS A 260 18.94 19.94 -10.20
N LEU A 261 17.63 19.73 -10.05
CA LEU A 261 16.63 20.15 -11.03
C LEU A 261 15.46 20.85 -10.33
N ARG A 262 14.86 21.81 -11.04
CA ARG A 262 13.62 22.44 -10.58
C ARG A 262 12.45 21.48 -10.75
N GLN A 263 11.79 21.15 -9.62
CA GLN A 263 10.75 20.14 -9.56
C GLN A 263 9.59 20.60 -8.68
N TRP A 264 8.37 20.21 -9.05
CA TRP A 264 7.22 20.33 -8.17
C TRP A 264 7.31 19.32 -7.03
N ASN A 265 7.01 19.77 -5.82
CA ASN A 265 6.94 18.97 -4.62
C ASN A 265 5.61 19.24 -3.90
N MET A 266 5.10 18.25 -3.22
CA MET A 266 3.99 18.40 -2.27
C MET A 266 4.50 18.26 -0.85
N ARG A 267 4.14 19.21 0.02
CA ARG A 267 4.61 19.34 1.41
C ARG A 267 3.85 18.35 2.33
N ILE A 268 3.93 17.07 2.01
CA ILE A 268 3.35 16.00 2.82
C ILE A 268 3.92 15.99 4.24
N THR A 269 5.14 16.48 4.43
CA THR A 269 5.80 16.59 5.74
C THR A 269 5.03 17.48 6.70
N ALA A 270 4.28 18.48 6.21
CA ALA A 270 3.42 19.32 7.05
C ALA A 270 2.31 18.53 7.75
N TYR A 271 1.93 17.38 7.20
CA TYR A 271 0.92 16.48 7.76
C TYR A 271 1.49 15.28 8.49
N ALA A 272 2.81 15.21 8.72
CA ALA A 272 3.48 14.02 9.23
C ALA A 272 2.89 13.53 10.57
N ASP A 273 2.65 14.42 11.54
CA ASP A 273 2.04 14.06 12.82
C ASP A 273 0.60 13.57 12.66
N ARG A 274 -0.22 14.23 11.85
CA ARG A 274 -1.62 13.81 11.60
C ARG A 274 -1.67 12.49 10.84
N LEU A 275 -0.80 12.29 9.83
CA LEU A 275 -0.67 11.01 9.12
C LEU A 275 -0.25 9.87 10.06
N LEU A 276 0.54 10.16 11.07
CA LEU A 276 0.97 9.18 12.07
C LEU A 276 -0.13 8.87 13.08
N ASN A 277 -0.71 9.91 13.70
CA ASN A 277 -1.65 9.78 14.82
C ASN A 277 -2.99 9.19 14.37
N ASP A 278 -3.49 9.58 13.20
CA ASP A 278 -4.80 9.14 12.71
C ASP A 278 -4.81 7.67 12.26
N LEU A 279 -3.65 7.01 12.14
CA LEU A 279 -3.56 5.56 11.91
C LEU A 279 -4.28 4.74 12.97
N ASP A 280 -4.34 5.23 14.21
CA ASP A 280 -4.95 4.49 15.31
C ASP A 280 -6.47 4.37 15.17
N GLY A 281 -7.10 5.32 14.45
CA GLY A 281 -8.53 5.32 14.12
C GLY A 281 -8.95 4.43 12.95
N LEU A 282 -8.00 3.79 12.25
CA LEU A 282 -8.25 3.00 11.04
C LEU A 282 -8.30 1.49 11.34
N ASP A 283 -9.24 0.79 10.72
CA ASP A 283 -9.31 -0.68 10.74
C ASP A 283 -8.39 -1.27 9.64
N TRP A 284 -7.08 -1.06 9.81
CA TRP A 284 -6.05 -1.51 8.90
C TRP A 284 -5.17 -2.59 9.51
N PRO A 285 -4.59 -3.49 8.70
CA PRO A 285 -3.61 -4.47 9.19
C PRO A 285 -2.44 -3.78 9.90
N GLU A 286 -2.06 -4.29 11.08
CA GLU A 286 -0.97 -3.69 11.87
C GLU A 286 0.36 -3.64 11.12
N ALA A 287 0.61 -4.60 10.24
CA ALA A 287 1.81 -4.58 9.39
C ALA A 287 1.86 -3.36 8.46
N ILE A 288 0.72 -2.92 7.91
CA ILE A 288 0.62 -1.73 7.06
C ILE A 288 0.78 -0.46 7.90
N LYS A 289 0.10 -0.38 9.05
CA LYS A 289 0.28 0.74 9.98
C LYS A 289 1.74 0.89 10.39
N LEU A 290 2.41 -0.22 10.71
CA LEU A 290 3.83 -0.23 11.08
C LEU A 290 4.73 0.24 9.92
N GLN A 291 4.43 -0.17 8.68
CA GLN A 291 5.17 0.31 7.51
C GLN A 291 5.03 1.83 7.36
N GLN A 292 3.82 2.39 7.49
CA GLN A 292 3.62 3.84 7.44
C GLN A 292 4.31 4.56 8.60
N ARG A 293 4.18 4.06 9.84
CA ARG A 293 4.89 4.62 11.00
C ARG A 293 6.40 4.65 10.78
N ASN A 294 6.97 3.57 10.28
CA ASN A 294 8.40 3.49 9.99
C ASN A 294 8.83 4.40 8.84
N TRP A 295 7.99 4.57 7.82
CA TRP A 295 8.26 5.45 6.68
C TRP A 295 8.21 6.91 7.09
N ILE A 296 7.20 7.31 7.85
CA ILE A 296 7.09 8.66 8.44
C ILE A 296 8.27 8.91 9.39
N GLY A 297 8.63 7.92 10.20
CA GLY A 297 9.85 7.90 10.97
C GLY A 297 9.99 9.08 11.92
N ARG A 298 8.93 9.36 12.71
CA ARG A 298 8.96 10.42 13.74
C ARG A 298 10.01 10.11 14.80
N SER A 299 10.86 11.08 15.06
CA SER A 299 11.90 10.99 16.10
C SER A 299 11.95 12.27 16.91
N GLU A 300 12.01 12.13 18.22
CA GLU A 300 12.18 13.21 19.16
C GLU A 300 13.65 13.34 19.55
N GLY A 301 14.16 14.56 19.51
CA GLY A 301 15.56 14.83 19.78
C GLY A 301 15.80 16.30 20.10
N ALA A 302 17.00 16.76 19.82
CA ALA A 302 17.37 18.16 19.94
C ALA A 302 18.14 18.62 18.71
N ARG A 303 17.89 19.88 18.31
CA ARG A 303 18.81 20.65 17.47
C ARG A 303 19.88 21.23 18.38
N VAL A 304 21.13 21.15 17.97
CA VAL A 304 22.26 21.63 18.75
C VAL A 304 23.21 22.37 17.82
N ASP A 305 23.60 23.57 18.21
CA ASP A 305 24.49 24.44 17.45
C ASP A 305 25.93 24.29 17.96
N PHE A 306 26.82 23.96 17.04
CA PHE A 306 28.26 23.87 17.29
C PHE A 306 28.93 25.06 16.59
N PRO A 307 29.37 26.10 17.34
CA PRO A 307 30.02 27.27 16.75
C PRO A 307 31.32 26.89 16.02
N VAL A 308 31.53 27.47 14.85
CA VAL A 308 32.76 27.36 14.06
C VAL A 308 33.42 28.72 13.98
N ASP A 309 34.71 28.83 14.30
CA ASP A 309 35.42 30.11 14.32
C ASP A 309 35.39 30.78 12.96
N GLY A 310 34.74 31.95 12.88
CA GLY A 310 34.67 32.78 11.68
C GLY A 310 33.64 32.33 10.61
N ALA A 311 32.83 31.33 10.88
CA ALA A 311 31.90 30.78 9.89
C ALA A 311 30.48 30.44 10.42
N GLY A 312 30.09 31.01 11.55
CA GLY A 312 28.78 30.74 12.16
C GLY A 312 28.73 29.42 12.95
N SER A 313 27.68 28.64 12.82
CA SER A 313 27.48 27.40 13.57
C SER A 313 27.10 26.22 12.65
N ILE A 314 27.55 25.02 12.99
CA ILE A 314 27.06 23.78 12.44
C ILE A 314 25.89 23.33 13.32
N THR A 315 24.69 23.32 12.78
CA THR A 315 23.50 22.81 13.47
C THR A 315 23.34 21.32 13.21
N VAL A 316 23.22 20.50 14.26
CA VAL A 316 22.93 19.07 14.15
C VAL A 316 21.58 18.73 14.76
N PHE A 317 20.93 17.72 14.24
CA PHE A 317 19.82 17.03 14.91
C PHE A 317 20.31 15.72 15.50
N THR A 318 20.03 15.48 16.77
CA THR A 318 20.37 14.24 17.45
C THR A 318 19.24 13.73 18.32
N THR A 319 18.99 12.42 18.28
CA THR A 319 18.09 11.73 19.24
C THR A 319 18.82 11.29 20.50
N ARG A 320 20.15 11.51 20.56
CA ARG A 320 21.02 11.15 21.66
C ARG A 320 21.72 12.38 22.25
N GLN A 321 20.94 13.45 22.48
CA GLN A 321 21.47 14.67 23.15
C GLN A 321 22.04 14.39 24.54
N ASP A 322 21.65 13.31 25.20
CA ASP A 322 22.23 12.80 26.44
C ASP A 322 23.73 12.53 26.32
N THR A 323 24.24 12.20 25.13
CA THR A 323 25.65 11.85 24.89
C THR A 323 26.50 13.01 24.37
N LEU A 324 26.02 14.23 24.38
CA LEU A 324 26.72 15.44 23.88
C LEU A 324 28.14 15.61 24.42
N PHE A 325 28.38 15.30 25.69
CA PHE A 325 29.72 15.34 26.32
C PHE A 325 30.69 14.33 25.68
N GLY A 326 30.17 13.30 24.99
CA GLY A 326 30.96 12.30 24.27
C GLY A 326 31.22 12.61 22.82
N ALA A 327 30.68 13.74 22.29
CA ALA A 327 30.91 14.16 20.92
C ALA A 327 32.36 14.69 20.77
N THR A 328 33.16 13.94 19.99
CA THR A 328 34.61 14.19 19.86
C THR A 328 35.02 14.63 18.45
N TYR A 329 34.11 14.56 17.48
CA TYR A 329 34.28 15.11 16.14
C TYR A 329 32.92 15.38 15.49
N MET A 330 32.92 16.12 14.37
CA MET A 330 31.75 16.45 13.58
C MET A 330 31.92 15.88 12.17
N VAL A 331 30.82 15.48 11.53
CA VAL A 331 30.84 15.09 10.12
C VAL A 331 29.73 15.81 9.36
N LEU A 332 30.09 16.43 8.25
CA LEU A 332 29.18 17.03 7.28
C LEU A 332 29.00 16.14 6.06
N ALA A 333 27.83 16.23 5.45
CA ALA A 333 27.65 15.71 4.11
C ALA A 333 28.61 16.43 3.13
N PRO A 334 29.21 15.72 2.18
CA PRO A 334 30.12 16.36 1.21
C PRO A 334 29.51 17.54 0.45
N GLU A 335 28.19 17.53 0.26
CA GLU A 335 27.43 18.56 -0.45
C GLU A 335 27.00 19.74 0.44
N HIS A 336 27.26 19.72 1.74
CA HIS A 336 26.83 20.74 2.69
C HIS A 336 27.43 22.10 2.35
N GLU A 337 26.61 23.15 2.38
CA GLU A 337 26.99 24.52 1.96
C GLU A 337 28.12 25.10 2.81
N LEU A 338 28.14 24.82 4.10
CA LEU A 338 29.18 25.28 5.03
C LEU A 338 30.58 24.74 4.67
N VAL A 339 30.69 23.60 3.98
CA VAL A 339 32.00 22.99 3.67
C VAL A 339 32.92 23.95 2.95
N GLU A 340 32.41 24.74 1.99
CA GLU A 340 33.24 25.71 1.27
C GLU A 340 33.65 26.89 2.17
N GLN A 341 32.75 27.33 3.05
CA GLN A 341 32.96 28.45 3.95
C GLN A 341 33.97 28.17 5.04
N ILE A 342 33.97 26.91 5.58
CA ILE A 342 34.83 26.51 6.69
C ILE A 342 36.18 25.95 6.26
N THR A 343 36.39 25.65 4.96
CA THR A 343 37.64 25.03 4.46
C THR A 343 38.73 26.07 4.35
N PRO A 344 39.81 26.04 5.20
CA PRO A 344 40.89 26.99 5.13
C PRO A 344 41.86 26.69 3.96
N ALA A 345 42.69 27.68 3.64
CA ALA A 345 43.66 27.57 2.53
C ALA A 345 44.81 26.56 2.81
N ALA A 346 45.12 26.31 4.07
CA ALA A 346 46.23 25.44 4.50
C ALA A 346 45.79 24.59 5.66
N TRP A 347 46.44 23.44 5.82
CA TRP A 347 46.22 22.57 6.99
C TRP A 347 46.62 23.28 8.27
N PRO A 348 45.87 23.17 9.36
CA PRO A 348 46.28 23.61 10.68
C PRO A 348 47.58 22.92 11.14
N GLU A 349 48.41 23.60 11.92
CA GLU A 349 49.61 23.04 12.48
C GLU A 349 49.29 21.81 13.35
N GLY A 350 49.99 20.69 13.15
CA GLY A 350 49.76 19.46 13.87
C GLY A 350 48.66 18.54 13.29
N THR A 351 48.13 18.84 12.11
CA THR A 351 47.13 17.98 11.47
C THR A 351 47.71 16.56 11.24
N HIS A 352 46.99 15.54 11.70
CA HIS A 352 47.37 14.13 11.49
C HIS A 352 47.39 13.78 10.00
N ALA A 353 48.40 13.04 9.57
CA ALA A 353 48.61 12.67 8.18
C ALA A 353 47.43 11.86 7.61
N VAL A 354 46.81 10.98 8.44
CA VAL A 354 45.64 10.18 8.02
C VAL A 354 44.39 11.04 7.72
N TRP A 355 44.27 12.25 8.30
CA TRP A 355 43.13 13.15 8.09
C TRP A 355 43.17 13.90 6.77
N THR A 356 44.34 14.08 6.18
CA THR A 356 44.56 14.87 4.96
C THR A 356 44.18 14.12 3.68
N GLY A 357 43.97 12.79 3.78
CA GLY A 357 43.76 11.95 2.59
C GLY A 357 44.95 11.94 1.63
N GLY A 358 46.14 12.43 2.07
CA GLY A 358 47.34 12.52 1.25
C GLY A 358 47.43 13.77 0.37
N TYR A 359 46.50 14.72 0.51
CA TYR A 359 46.48 15.98 -0.25
C TYR A 359 47.29 17.10 0.42
N ALA A 360 47.77 18.01 -0.38
CA ALA A 360 48.62 19.09 0.09
C ALA A 360 47.84 20.20 0.81
N SER A 361 46.56 20.37 0.48
CA SER A 361 45.69 21.36 1.10
C SER A 361 44.30 20.83 1.41
N PRO A 362 43.54 21.46 2.37
CA PRO A 362 42.15 21.12 2.64
C PRO A 362 41.26 21.25 1.42
N ALA A 363 41.44 22.31 0.62
CA ALA A 363 40.61 22.54 -0.56
C ALA A 363 40.75 21.44 -1.62
N GLU A 364 41.97 20.95 -1.86
CA GLU A 364 42.20 19.82 -2.78
C GLU A 364 41.56 18.53 -2.25
N ALA A 365 41.72 18.26 -0.96
CA ALA A 365 41.16 17.07 -0.31
C ALA A 365 39.62 17.06 -0.40
N VAL A 366 39.00 18.20 -0.05
CA VAL A 366 37.53 18.37 -0.08
C VAL A 366 37.00 18.23 -1.53
N ALA A 367 37.64 18.89 -2.50
CA ALA A 367 37.21 18.82 -3.91
C ALA A 367 37.30 17.38 -4.48
N ALA A 368 38.39 16.68 -4.18
CA ALA A 368 38.57 15.29 -4.60
C ALA A 368 37.54 14.36 -3.94
N TYR A 369 37.27 14.52 -2.65
CA TYR A 369 36.33 13.71 -1.92
C TYR A 369 34.89 13.96 -2.37
N ARG A 370 34.50 15.21 -2.60
CA ARG A 370 33.18 15.57 -3.18
C ARG A 370 32.93 14.87 -4.50
N LYS A 371 33.93 14.85 -5.40
CA LYS A 371 33.82 14.14 -6.68
C LYS A 371 33.64 12.63 -6.48
N LEU A 372 34.33 12.04 -5.53
CA LEU A 372 34.21 10.62 -5.21
C LEU A 372 32.83 10.30 -4.63
N ALA A 373 32.32 11.13 -3.71
CA ALA A 373 31.00 10.94 -3.10
C ALA A 373 29.86 11.12 -4.12
N ALA A 374 29.96 12.10 -5.01
CA ALA A 374 28.97 12.35 -6.07
C ALA A 374 28.82 11.18 -7.07
N ALA A 375 29.83 10.33 -7.20
CA ALA A 375 29.76 9.15 -8.04
C ALA A 375 29.04 7.96 -7.39
N LYS A 376 28.65 8.07 -6.12
CA LYS A 376 27.94 7.00 -5.36
C LYS A 376 26.48 7.33 -5.18
N SER A 377 25.63 6.30 -5.26
CA SER A 377 24.22 6.41 -4.87
C SER A 377 24.05 6.53 -3.34
N ASP A 378 22.90 7.05 -2.86
CA ASP A 378 22.60 7.12 -1.44
C ASP A 378 22.62 5.75 -0.76
N VAL A 379 22.25 4.69 -1.49
CA VAL A 379 22.26 3.31 -0.97
C VAL A 379 23.68 2.81 -0.81
N GLU A 380 24.57 3.07 -1.78
CA GLU A 380 25.99 2.72 -1.67
C GLU A 380 26.67 3.50 -0.55
N ARG A 381 26.26 4.76 -0.34
CA ARG A 381 26.77 5.60 0.76
C ARG A 381 26.29 5.12 2.13
N GLN A 382 25.08 4.55 2.24
CA GLN A 382 24.55 3.98 3.48
C GLN A 382 24.97 2.54 3.75
N ALA A 383 25.45 1.82 2.72
CA ALA A 383 25.92 0.46 2.89
C ALA A 383 27.07 0.40 3.91
N GLU A 384 27.06 -0.60 4.77
CA GLU A 384 28.15 -0.85 5.73
C GLU A 384 29.42 -1.25 4.96
N ALA A 385 30.13 -0.26 4.41
CA ALA A 385 31.44 -0.50 3.83
C ALA A 385 32.44 -0.87 4.93
N LYS A 386 33.24 -1.91 4.68
CA LYS A 386 34.34 -2.31 5.58
C LYS A 386 35.37 -1.20 5.79
N ASP A 387 35.59 -0.39 4.77
CA ASP A 387 36.56 0.71 4.79
C ASP A 387 35.83 2.03 4.97
N LYS A 388 35.99 2.70 6.10
CA LYS A 388 35.45 4.03 6.34
C LYS A 388 36.27 5.08 5.63
N THR A 389 35.61 5.94 4.85
CA THR A 389 36.27 7.02 4.08
C THR A 389 35.78 8.39 4.54
N GLY A 390 36.64 9.39 4.43
CA GLY A 390 36.37 10.78 4.80
C GLY A 390 37.63 11.62 4.68
N VAL A 391 37.46 12.94 4.72
CA VAL A 391 38.61 13.85 4.83
C VAL A 391 38.29 14.96 5.83
N PHE A 392 39.33 15.43 6.52
CA PHE A 392 39.25 16.59 7.41
C PHE A 392 39.08 17.87 6.59
N THR A 393 38.18 18.75 6.98
CA THR A 393 37.97 20.04 6.29
C THR A 393 39.03 21.06 6.61
N GLY A 394 39.84 20.85 7.65
CA GLY A 394 40.76 21.83 8.21
C GLY A 394 40.16 22.74 9.29
N ALA A 395 38.87 22.61 9.57
CA ALA A 395 38.15 23.42 10.56
C ALA A 395 37.84 22.64 11.82
N TYR A 396 37.64 23.38 12.92
CA TYR A 396 37.17 22.86 14.19
C TYR A 396 35.87 23.56 14.59
N ALA A 397 34.96 22.81 15.16
CA ALA A 397 33.75 23.34 15.82
C ALA A 397 33.95 23.26 17.36
N THR A 398 33.19 24.07 18.10
CA THR A 398 33.21 24.04 19.57
C THR A 398 32.00 23.26 20.08
N ASN A 399 32.23 22.21 20.85
CA ASN A 399 31.16 21.48 21.52
C ASN A 399 30.53 22.39 22.59
N PRO A 400 29.21 22.72 22.50
CA PRO A 400 28.61 23.74 23.38
C PRO A 400 28.59 23.34 24.88
N VAL A 401 28.62 22.04 25.20
CA VAL A 401 28.56 21.59 26.60
C VAL A 401 29.93 21.35 27.24
N SER A 402 30.95 20.92 26.48
CA SER A 402 32.29 20.69 27.00
C SER A 402 33.23 21.86 26.74
N GLY A 403 32.92 22.77 25.82
CA GLY A 403 33.80 23.86 25.38
C GLY A 403 35.01 23.39 24.56
N GLU A 404 35.12 22.09 24.27
CA GLU A 404 36.26 21.52 23.55
C GLU A 404 36.13 21.75 22.03
N LYS A 405 37.29 21.95 21.37
CA LYS A 405 37.40 22.03 19.93
C LYS A 405 37.39 20.61 19.35
N VAL A 406 36.40 20.35 18.45
CA VAL A 406 36.23 19.06 17.77
C VAL A 406 36.50 19.21 16.29
N PRO A 407 37.27 18.34 15.61
CA PRO A 407 37.56 18.45 14.19
C PRO A 407 36.32 18.17 13.36
N VAL A 408 36.19 18.89 12.21
CA VAL A 408 35.07 18.75 11.27
C VAL A 408 35.52 18.00 10.02
N PHE A 409 34.92 16.85 9.79
CA PHE A 409 35.16 15.99 8.62
C PHE A 409 34.03 16.13 7.60
N ILE A 410 34.27 15.72 6.36
CA ILE A 410 33.23 15.31 5.41
C ILE A 410 33.34 13.81 5.20
N ALA A 411 32.21 13.12 5.12
CA ALA A 411 32.16 11.70 4.82
C ALA A 411 30.86 11.34 4.09
N ASP A 412 30.96 10.34 3.24
CA ASP A 412 29.90 9.94 2.32
C ASP A 412 28.69 9.27 3.00
N TYR A 413 28.86 8.74 4.21
CA TYR A 413 27.75 8.15 4.98
C TYR A 413 26.79 9.18 5.60
N VAL A 414 27.13 10.48 5.57
CA VAL A 414 26.24 11.57 5.98
C VAL A 414 25.54 12.12 4.75
N LEU A 415 24.21 12.18 4.80
CA LEU A 415 23.38 12.61 3.68
C LEU A 415 22.69 13.95 3.94
N MET A 416 22.63 14.85 2.96
CA MET A 416 21.91 16.13 3.05
C MET A 416 20.41 15.97 3.29
N GLY A 417 19.82 14.87 2.86
CA GLY A 417 18.39 14.62 2.98
C GLY A 417 17.93 14.08 4.34
N TYR A 418 18.80 13.96 5.32
CA TYR A 418 18.46 13.53 6.67
C TYR A 418 18.97 14.53 7.71
N GLY A 419 18.05 15.06 8.54
CA GLY A 419 18.38 16.09 9.52
C GLY A 419 18.90 17.37 8.85
N THR A 420 20.03 17.86 9.32
CA THR A 420 20.68 19.09 8.83
C THR A 420 21.82 18.82 7.83
N GLY A 421 22.05 17.57 7.43
CA GLY A 421 23.24 17.21 6.66
C GLY A 421 24.55 17.24 7.47
N ALA A 422 24.42 17.29 8.79
CA ALA A 422 25.52 17.31 9.75
C ALA A 422 25.23 16.34 10.91
N ILE A 423 26.26 15.71 11.44
CA ILE A 423 26.15 14.88 12.64
C ILE A 423 27.24 15.25 13.65
N MET A 424 26.92 15.19 14.94
CA MET A 424 27.89 15.03 15.99
C MET A 424 28.23 13.57 16.13
N ALA A 425 29.49 13.23 16.20
CA ALA A 425 29.93 11.85 16.31
C ALA A 425 30.30 11.49 17.76
N VAL A 426 29.72 10.39 18.25
CA VAL A 426 29.91 9.89 19.60
C VAL A 426 30.50 8.47 19.55
N PRO A 427 31.79 8.32 19.26
CA PRO A 427 32.38 7.05 18.86
C PRO A 427 32.30 5.96 19.92
N ALA A 428 32.27 6.30 21.19
CA ALA A 428 32.11 5.29 22.23
C ALA A 428 30.73 4.62 22.24
N HIS A 429 29.69 5.27 21.64
CA HIS A 429 28.29 4.84 21.75
C HIS A 429 27.52 4.69 20.42
N ASP A 430 28.19 4.90 19.27
CA ASP A 430 27.68 4.61 17.94
C ASP A 430 28.69 3.78 17.16
N ALA A 431 28.24 2.65 16.58
CA ALA A 431 29.12 1.71 15.91
C ALA A 431 29.77 2.26 14.63
N ARG A 432 29.07 3.15 13.91
CA ARG A 432 29.62 3.80 12.69
C ARG A 432 30.68 4.81 13.05
N ASP A 433 30.40 5.61 14.08
CA ASP A 433 31.33 6.61 14.61
C ASP A 433 32.57 5.94 15.23
N PHE A 434 32.37 4.82 15.91
CA PHE A 434 33.46 4.01 16.46
C PHE A 434 34.42 3.53 15.37
N ALA A 435 33.87 2.94 14.31
CA ALA A 435 34.65 2.45 13.18
C ALA A 435 35.41 3.57 12.47
N PHE A 436 34.77 4.75 12.31
CA PHE A 436 35.40 5.92 11.73
C PHE A 436 36.50 6.48 12.63
N ALA A 437 36.25 6.64 13.93
CA ALA A 437 37.22 7.10 14.90
C ALA A 437 38.48 6.21 14.95
N ARG A 438 38.29 4.90 14.85
CA ARG A 438 39.40 3.91 14.76
C ARG A 438 40.20 4.10 13.48
N ALA A 439 39.54 4.30 12.32
CA ALA A 439 40.21 4.49 11.02
C ALA A 439 41.01 5.80 10.93
N PHE A 440 40.55 6.85 11.60
CA PHE A 440 41.14 8.19 11.58
C PHE A 440 41.89 8.56 12.85
N GLU A 441 42.09 7.62 13.78
CA GLU A 441 42.82 7.82 15.05
C GLU A 441 42.25 8.98 15.87
N LEU A 442 40.88 9.08 15.92
CA LEU A 442 40.18 10.14 16.64
C LEU A 442 39.95 9.78 18.11
N PRO A 443 39.92 10.77 19.02
CA PRO A 443 39.67 10.51 20.43
C PRO A 443 38.24 9.99 20.65
N MET A 444 38.09 9.12 21.66
CA MET A 444 36.81 8.56 22.09
C MET A 444 36.58 8.80 23.57
N ARG A 445 35.33 9.15 23.95
CA ARG A 445 34.98 9.41 25.37
C ARG A 445 33.76 8.55 25.73
N CYS A 446 33.90 7.76 26.81
CA CYS A 446 32.78 7.02 27.37
C CYS A 446 31.88 7.96 28.20
N VAL A 447 30.61 8.10 27.84
CA VAL A 447 29.63 8.91 28.54
C VAL A 447 28.38 8.14 28.97
N VAL A 448 28.28 6.86 28.58
CA VAL A 448 27.26 5.93 29.05
C VAL A 448 27.98 4.76 29.72
N GLU A 449 27.66 4.48 30.98
CA GLU A 449 28.31 3.45 31.76
C GLU A 449 28.09 2.06 31.16
N PRO A 450 29.17 1.35 30.76
CA PRO A 450 29.01 0.00 30.27
C PRO A 450 28.45 -0.95 31.34
N SER A 451 27.50 -1.78 30.92
CA SER A 451 26.93 -2.84 31.78
C SER A 451 27.70 -4.17 31.76
N ASP A 452 28.77 -4.23 30.97
CA ASP A 452 29.67 -5.38 30.83
C ASP A 452 31.06 -5.07 31.37
N ASP A 453 31.95 -6.03 31.34
CA ASP A 453 33.29 -5.93 31.94
C ASP A 453 34.33 -5.16 31.10
N ARG A 454 33.90 -4.41 30.04
CA ARG A 454 34.83 -3.68 29.15
C ARG A 454 35.53 -2.47 29.78
N GLY A 455 35.06 -1.99 30.93
CA GLY A 455 35.57 -0.76 31.58
C GLY A 455 35.14 0.51 30.85
N THR A 456 35.67 1.67 31.29
CA THR A 456 35.26 3.01 30.78
C THR A 456 36.28 3.64 29.84
N ASP A 457 37.29 2.91 29.36
CA ASP A 457 38.27 3.37 28.36
C ASP A 457 37.93 2.82 26.98
N PRO A 458 37.29 3.64 26.09
CA PRO A 458 36.85 3.17 24.76
C PRO A 458 38.04 2.79 23.84
N SER A 459 39.25 3.24 24.11
CA SER A 459 40.41 2.90 23.28
C SER A 459 40.77 1.41 23.32
N THR A 460 40.31 0.72 24.37
CA THR A 460 40.49 -0.72 24.57
C THR A 460 39.35 -1.59 24.06
N TRP A 461 38.26 -0.97 23.56
CA TRP A 461 37.07 -1.71 23.15
C TRP A 461 37.21 -2.24 21.73
N ASP A 462 36.56 -3.36 21.45
CA ASP A 462 36.46 -3.94 20.09
C ASP A 462 35.34 -3.31 19.28
N ASP A 463 34.28 -2.84 19.95
CA ASP A 463 33.07 -2.21 19.35
C ASP A 463 32.46 -1.13 20.24
N ALA A 464 31.56 -0.31 19.72
CA ALA A 464 30.84 0.69 20.50
C ALA A 464 29.88 0.04 21.51
N PHE A 465 29.69 0.71 22.64
CA PHE A 465 28.66 0.34 23.63
C PHE A 465 27.42 1.20 23.48
N SER A 466 26.31 0.63 22.97
CA SER A 466 25.03 1.32 22.83
C SER A 466 24.01 0.76 23.83
N SER A 467 23.52 1.62 24.73
CA SER A 467 22.47 1.27 25.70
C SER A 467 21.54 2.44 25.97
N TYR A 468 20.27 2.15 26.20
CA TYR A 468 19.26 3.11 26.65
C TYR A 468 18.88 2.92 28.13
N ASP A 469 19.29 1.83 28.75
CA ASP A 469 19.00 1.47 30.16
C ASP A 469 20.15 1.70 31.09
N ALA A 470 21.23 2.34 30.60
CA ALA A 470 22.43 2.63 31.40
C ALA A 470 22.43 4.05 31.95
N LYS A 471 23.33 4.31 32.91
CA LYS A 471 23.52 5.63 33.49
C LYS A 471 24.59 6.42 32.74
N LEU A 472 24.46 7.75 32.78
CA LEU A 472 25.48 8.66 32.24
C LEU A 472 26.66 8.77 33.18
N VAL A 473 27.86 8.92 32.58
CA VAL A 473 29.15 9.16 33.28
C VAL A 473 29.97 10.16 32.47
N ASN A 474 30.95 10.82 33.08
CA ASN A 474 31.85 11.79 32.43
C ASN A 474 31.07 12.88 31.65
N SER A 475 29.88 13.24 32.12
CA SER A 475 28.92 14.10 31.44
C SER A 475 28.53 15.31 32.32
N ALA A 476 29.54 16.06 32.74
CA ALA A 476 29.36 17.24 33.60
C ALA A 476 30.30 18.39 33.20
N ASN A 477 29.84 19.63 33.44
CA ASN A 477 30.62 20.85 33.44
C ASN A 477 30.29 21.68 34.70
N ASP A 478 30.72 22.93 34.78
CA ASP A 478 30.50 23.77 35.96
C ASP A 478 29.01 24.13 36.18
N GLU A 479 28.14 23.99 35.15
CA GLU A 479 26.74 24.42 35.18
C GLU A 479 25.75 23.27 35.21
N ILE A 480 26.08 22.14 34.59
CA ILE A 480 25.19 20.98 34.46
C ILE A 480 25.96 19.67 34.69
N SER A 481 25.33 18.71 35.36
CA SER A 481 25.81 17.33 35.46
C SER A 481 24.69 16.37 35.09
N LEU A 482 25.00 15.45 34.16
CA LEU A 482 24.14 14.33 33.79
C LEU A 482 24.58 13.04 34.48
N ASP A 483 25.74 13.05 35.17
CA ASP A 483 26.32 11.86 35.79
C ASP A 483 25.35 11.18 36.77
N GLY A 484 25.19 9.89 36.60
CA GLY A 484 24.30 9.05 37.40
C GLY A 484 22.82 9.08 37.00
N LEU A 485 22.41 9.96 36.06
CA LEU A 485 21.07 9.98 35.53
C LEU A 485 20.85 8.82 34.53
N GLY A 486 19.61 8.36 34.43
CA GLY A 486 19.16 7.52 33.29
C GLY A 486 19.03 8.33 32.02
N VAL A 487 19.00 7.65 30.86
CA VAL A 487 18.97 8.30 29.53
C VAL A 487 17.80 9.26 29.38
N VAL A 488 16.59 8.91 29.84
CA VAL A 488 15.38 9.74 29.72
C VAL A 488 15.53 11.06 30.49
N ASP A 489 15.93 10.99 31.74
CA ASP A 489 16.11 12.18 32.60
C ASP A 489 17.25 13.05 32.09
N ALA A 490 18.33 12.42 31.61
CA ALA A 490 19.45 13.12 31.02
C ALA A 490 19.08 13.91 29.76
N LYS A 491 18.28 13.31 28.88
CA LYS A 491 17.74 13.98 27.67
C LYS A 491 16.91 15.19 28.05
N ALA A 492 15.97 15.06 28.96
CA ALA A 492 15.15 16.18 29.42
C ALA A 492 15.99 17.32 29.96
N LYS A 493 16.91 16.99 30.88
CA LYS A 493 17.76 17.97 31.55
C LYS A 493 18.71 18.71 30.61
N ILE A 494 19.35 18.00 29.68
CA ILE A 494 20.25 18.63 28.71
C ILE A 494 19.50 19.51 27.70
N THR A 495 18.30 19.08 27.27
CA THR A 495 17.46 19.86 26.36
C THR A 495 17.03 21.18 27.00
N GLU A 496 16.64 21.17 28.28
CA GLU A 496 16.33 22.38 29.02
C GLU A 496 17.55 23.32 29.13
N TRP A 497 18.73 22.78 29.41
CA TRP A 497 19.97 23.54 29.45
C TRP A 497 20.32 24.17 28.09
N LEU A 498 20.24 23.41 27.00
CA LEU A 498 20.52 23.88 25.64
C LEU A 498 19.61 25.07 25.28
N THR A 499 18.32 24.95 25.60
CA THR A 499 17.31 25.98 25.32
C THR A 499 17.61 27.25 26.15
N ALA A 500 17.90 27.09 27.43
CA ALA A 500 18.22 28.23 28.33
C ALA A 500 19.47 28.99 27.90
N HIS A 501 20.43 28.34 27.24
CA HIS A 501 21.66 28.95 26.76
C HIS A 501 21.59 29.42 25.29
N GLY A 502 20.47 29.17 24.60
CA GLY A 502 20.31 29.56 23.20
C GLY A 502 21.26 28.83 22.25
N VAL A 503 21.76 27.64 22.62
CA VAL A 503 22.66 26.81 21.81
C VAL A 503 21.99 25.54 21.28
N GLY A 504 20.68 25.42 21.47
CA GLY A 504 19.88 24.31 20.96
C GLY A 504 18.45 24.31 21.49
N GLU A 505 17.64 23.45 20.97
CA GLU A 505 16.21 23.30 21.36
C GLU A 505 15.73 21.86 21.15
N GLY A 506 14.76 21.46 21.96
CA GLY A 506 14.04 20.21 21.71
C GLY A 506 13.26 20.30 20.39
N THR A 507 13.33 19.28 19.56
CA THR A 507 12.64 19.26 18.27
C THR A 507 12.21 17.86 17.87
N VAL A 508 11.19 17.82 17.03
CA VAL A 508 10.73 16.60 16.37
C VAL A 508 11.22 16.62 14.93
N ASN A 509 11.76 15.51 14.48
CA ASN A 509 12.18 15.32 13.10
C ASN A 509 11.50 14.11 12.49
N PHE A 510 11.33 14.11 11.17
CA PHE A 510 10.70 13.04 10.42
C PHE A 510 11.66 12.51 9.36
N ARG A 511 11.60 11.20 9.10
CA ARG A 511 12.29 10.60 7.95
C ARG A 511 11.56 10.90 6.65
N LEU A 512 10.23 11.07 6.72
CA LEU A 512 9.37 11.46 5.61
C LEU A 512 9.94 12.71 4.93
N ARG A 513 9.96 12.71 3.61
CA ARG A 513 10.33 13.86 2.77
C ARG A 513 9.12 14.32 1.98
N ASP A 514 9.17 15.56 1.51
CA ASP A 514 8.14 16.07 0.61
C ASP A 514 8.08 15.22 -0.65
N TRP A 515 6.86 15.02 -1.14
CA TRP A 515 6.59 14.16 -2.28
C TRP A 515 7.01 14.84 -3.57
N LEU A 516 8.01 14.27 -4.26
CA LEU A 516 8.45 14.71 -5.59
C LEU A 516 7.33 14.44 -6.61
N PHE A 517 6.69 15.50 -7.07
CA PHE A 517 5.39 15.44 -7.75
C PHE A 517 5.44 15.66 -9.26
N SER A 518 6.57 15.96 -9.86
CA SER A 518 6.69 16.17 -11.31
C SER A 518 7.44 15.05 -12.03
N ARG A 519 7.05 14.80 -13.30
CA ARG A 519 7.69 13.83 -14.19
C ARG A 519 7.97 14.46 -15.56
N GLN A 520 9.12 14.13 -16.13
CA GLN A 520 9.57 14.59 -17.44
C GLN A 520 9.04 13.64 -18.52
N ARG A 521 7.70 13.55 -18.62
CA ARG A 521 6.99 12.60 -19.48
C ARG A 521 5.87 13.27 -20.25
N TYR A 522 5.40 12.59 -21.30
CA TYR A 522 4.22 13.00 -22.06
C TYR A 522 2.94 12.44 -21.45
N TRP A 523 2.91 11.13 -21.12
CA TRP A 523 1.69 10.42 -20.72
C TRP A 523 1.43 10.54 -19.22
N GLY A 524 0.84 11.65 -18.82
CA GLY A 524 0.46 12.00 -17.45
C GLY A 524 -0.40 13.26 -17.45
N GLU A 525 -1.04 13.57 -16.33
CA GLU A 525 -1.86 14.77 -16.19
C GLU A 525 -0.98 16.04 -16.30
N PRO A 526 -1.28 16.98 -17.19
CA PRO A 526 -0.54 18.22 -17.28
C PRO A 526 -0.85 19.14 -16.09
N PHE A 527 0.16 19.88 -15.67
CA PHE A 527 0.01 20.87 -14.59
C PHE A 527 -0.79 22.08 -15.06
N PRO A 528 -1.82 22.53 -14.34
CA PRO A 528 -2.58 23.74 -14.66
C PRO A 528 -1.84 25.01 -14.19
N ILE A 529 -0.57 25.14 -14.56
CA ILE A 529 0.34 26.21 -14.18
C ILE A 529 0.95 26.83 -15.42
N VAL A 530 1.09 28.17 -15.40
CA VAL A 530 1.83 28.94 -16.38
C VAL A 530 2.82 29.85 -15.68
N TYR A 531 3.91 30.19 -16.37
CA TYR A 531 4.95 31.08 -15.88
C TYR A 531 4.91 32.38 -16.68
N ASP A 532 5.03 33.54 -16.02
CA ASP A 532 5.20 34.82 -16.66
C ASP A 532 6.66 35.06 -17.13
N GLU A 533 6.94 36.24 -17.65
CA GLU A 533 8.27 36.61 -18.15
C GLU A 533 9.36 36.64 -17.05
N ASP A 534 8.95 36.84 -15.80
CA ASP A 534 9.83 36.84 -14.62
C ASP A 534 9.99 35.43 -14.01
N GLY A 535 9.31 34.42 -14.57
CA GLY A 535 9.35 33.02 -14.10
C GLY A 535 8.47 32.74 -12.89
N VAL A 536 7.56 33.67 -12.53
CA VAL A 536 6.59 33.43 -11.45
C VAL A 536 5.50 32.47 -11.91
N ALA A 537 5.19 31.48 -11.07
CA ALA A 537 4.16 30.52 -11.35
C ALA A 537 2.76 31.09 -11.05
N HIS A 538 1.86 30.98 -12.01
CA HIS A 538 0.46 31.40 -11.93
C HIS A 538 -0.45 30.19 -12.15
N PRO A 539 -1.46 29.97 -11.27
CA PRO A 539 -2.48 28.93 -11.46
C PRO A 539 -3.41 29.35 -12.60
N LEU A 540 -3.83 28.40 -13.44
CA LEU A 540 -4.91 28.62 -14.38
C LEU A 540 -6.23 28.81 -13.62
N PRO A 541 -7.13 29.72 -14.09
CA PRO A 541 -8.51 29.77 -13.58
C PRO A 541 -9.23 28.43 -13.76
N GLU A 542 -10.09 28.06 -12.81
CA GLU A 542 -10.86 26.82 -12.89
C GLU A 542 -11.69 26.70 -14.19
N SER A 543 -12.12 27.84 -14.77
CA SER A 543 -12.86 27.89 -16.03
C SER A 543 -12.02 27.49 -17.26
N MET A 544 -10.68 27.36 -17.11
CA MET A 544 -9.77 26.89 -18.15
C MET A 544 -9.42 25.41 -18.02
N LEU A 545 -10.03 24.71 -17.06
CA LEU A 545 -9.86 23.27 -16.89
C LEU A 545 -10.92 22.49 -17.68
N PRO A 546 -10.59 21.33 -18.25
CA PRO A 546 -9.28 20.66 -18.19
C PRO A 546 -8.26 21.32 -19.13
N LEU A 547 -6.99 21.37 -18.71
CA LEU A 547 -5.87 21.59 -19.60
C LEU A 547 -5.51 20.23 -20.24
N GLU A 548 -5.74 20.11 -21.52
CA GLU A 548 -5.52 18.83 -22.23
C GLU A 548 -4.08 18.71 -22.75
N LEU A 549 -3.63 17.44 -22.89
CA LEU A 549 -2.37 17.13 -23.56
C LEU A 549 -2.47 17.46 -25.05
N PRO A 550 -1.46 18.14 -25.63
CA PRO A 550 -1.43 18.40 -27.07
C PRO A 550 -1.04 17.14 -27.85
N GLU A 551 -1.46 17.06 -29.11
CA GLU A 551 -0.84 16.12 -30.04
C GLU A 551 0.63 16.49 -30.25
N VAL A 552 1.52 15.48 -30.23
CA VAL A 552 2.96 15.65 -30.49
C VAL A 552 3.45 14.56 -31.46
N ASP A 553 4.41 14.94 -32.31
CA ASP A 553 4.98 14.00 -33.29
C ASP A 553 5.88 12.93 -32.66
N ASP A 554 6.46 13.27 -31.51
CA ASP A 554 7.34 12.38 -30.74
C ASP A 554 7.12 12.63 -29.23
N TYR A 555 6.49 11.66 -28.59
CA TYR A 555 6.18 11.64 -27.14
C TYR A 555 7.24 10.94 -26.31
N SER A 556 8.31 10.42 -26.94
CA SER A 556 9.38 9.79 -26.19
C SER A 556 10.18 10.83 -25.41
N PRO A 557 10.49 10.59 -24.13
CA PRO A 557 11.48 11.39 -23.43
C PRO A 557 12.82 11.27 -24.17
N ARG A 558 13.56 12.37 -24.25
CA ARG A 558 14.90 12.31 -24.80
C ARG A 558 15.77 11.50 -23.87
N THR A 559 16.20 10.34 -24.36
CA THR A 559 17.17 9.50 -23.66
C THR A 559 18.59 9.91 -24.05
N PHE A 560 19.51 9.71 -23.14
CA PHE A 560 20.92 10.04 -23.28
C PHE A 560 21.74 8.76 -23.04
N ASP A 561 23.06 8.84 -23.19
CA ASP A 561 23.92 7.76 -22.74
C ASP A 561 23.58 7.44 -21.27
N PRO A 562 23.21 6.21 -20.96
CA PRO A 562 22.80 5.85 -19.58
C PRO A 562 23.84 6.18 -18.51
N ASP A 563 25.12 6.23 -18.88
CA ASP A 563 26.22 6.51 -17.97
C ASP A 563 26.65 8.00 -17.94
N ASP A 564 25.98 8.88 -18.69
CA ASP A 564 26.27 10.32 -18.71
C ASP A 564 25.44 11.08 -17.66
N ALA A 565 26.04 11.30 -16.50
CA ALA A 565 25.41 12.00 -15.37
C ALA A 565 25.18 13.51 -15.59
N ASP A 566 25.85 14.13 -16.56
CA ASP A 566 25.83 15.58 -16.77
C ASP A 566 24.68 16.06 -17.69
N THR A 567 23.84 15.12 -18.17
CA THR A 567 22.71 15.44 -19.03
C THR A 567 21.54 15.98 -18.24
N GLN A 568 20.69 16.79 -18.90
CA GLN A 568 19.48 17.35 -18.31
C GLN A 568 18.22 16.90 -19.05
N PRO A 569 17.06 16.77 -18.35
CA PRO A 569 15.83 16.34 -18.98
C PRO A 569 15.33 17.36 -20.00
N GLU A 570 14.85 16.83 -21.12
CA GLU A 570 14.05 17.55 -22.11
C GLU A 570 12.70 16.84 -22.20
N THR A 571 11.66 17.52 -21.73
CA THR A 571 10.32 16.94 -21.73
C THR A 571 9.72 16.88 -23.12
N PRO A 572 8.92 15.89 -23.49
CA PRO A 572 8.24 15.84 -24.80
C PRO A 572 7.35 17.07 -25.04
N LEU A 573 6.66 17.55 -24.00
CA LEU A 573 5.78 18.73 -24.08
C LEU A 573 6.56 20.00 -24.42
N SER A 574 7.80 20.14 -23.97
CA SER A 574 8.61 21.36 -24.23
C SER A 574 8.94 21.57 -25.72
N ARG A 575 8.79 20.52 -26.53
CA ARG A 575 9.03 20.56 -27.99
C ARG A 575 7.85 21.14 -28.77
N ASN A 576 6.65 21.22 -28.17
CA ASN A 576 5.46 21.81 -28.80
C ASN A 576 5.35 23.29 -28.43
N ALA A 577 6.06 24.18 -29.17
CA ALA A 577 6.11 25.63 -28.89
C ALA A 577 4.72 26.28 -28.92
N GLU A 578 3.80 25.83 -29.77
CA GLU A 578 2.45 26.41 -29.90
C GLU A 578 1.61 26.11 -28.64
N TRP A 579 1.84 24.96 -28.01
CA TRP A 579 1.18 24.60 -26.74
C TRP A 579 1.86 25.28 -25.55
N VAL A 580 3.19 25.40 -25.58
CA VAL A 580 3.99 25.96 -24.46
C VAL A 580 3.82 27.46 -24.35
N ASP A 581 4.01 28.22 -25.45
CA ASP A 581 4.03 29.68 -25.48
C ASP A 581 2.62 30.19 -25.78
N VAL A 582 1.94 30.73 -24.78
CA VAL A 582 0.52 31.10 -24.87
C VAL A 582 0.30 32.56 -24.45
N THR A 583 -0.79 33.15 -24.98
CA THR A 583 -1.30 34.44 -24.51
C THR A 583 -2.61 34.23 -23.80
N LEU A 584 -2.66 34.50 -22.51
CA LEU A 584 -3.83 34.26 -21.66
C LEU A 584 -4.20 35.55 -20.92
N ASP A 585 -5.50 35.66 -20.59
CA ASP A 585 -6.00 36.66 -19.66
C ASP A 585 -6.34 35.96 -18.33
N LEU A 586 -5.53 36.18 -17.32
CA LEU A 586 -5.73 35.64 -15.97
C LEU A 586 -6.49 36.61 -15.05
N GLY A 587 -7.13 37.65 -15.61
CA GLY A 587 -7.93 38.64 -14.90
C GLY A 587 -7.34 40.05 -14.90
N ASP A 588 -6.18 40.23 -15.49
CA ASP A 588 -5.47 41.52 -15.60
C ASP A 588 -5.10 41.91 -17.06
N GLY A 589 -5.80 41.30 -18.02
CA GLY A 589 -5.62 41.50 -19.46
C GLY A 589 -4.71 40.42 -20.09
N PRO A 590 -4.73 40.31 -21.45
CA PRO A 590 -3.92 39.32 -22.15
C PRO A 590 -2.42 39.55 -21.98
N LYS A 591 -1.71 38.55 -21.49
CA LYS A 591 -0.25 38.52 -21.31
C LYS A 591 0.35 37.26 -21.89
N LYS A 592 1.64 37.28 -22.16
CA LYS A 592 2.39 36.09 -22.57
C LYS A 592 2.78 35.27 -21.37
N TYR A 593 2.60 33.97 -21.51
CA TYR A 593 2.96 32.98 -20.49
C TYR A 593 3.58 31.75 -21.15
N ARG A 594 4.31 30.99 -20.36
CA ARG A 594 4.78 29.65 -20.73
C ARG A 594 4.14 28.59 -19.84
N ARG A 595 3.55 27.55 -20.44
CA ARG A 595 3.00 26.44 -19.68
C ARG A 595 4.09 25.60 -19.03
N GLU A 596 3.77 25.02 -17.88
CA GLU A 596 4.55 23.95 -17.29
C GLU A 596 4.61 22.75 -18.25
N THR A 597 5.81 22.17 -18.45
CA THR A 597 6.05 21.11 -19.43
C THR A 597 6.29 19.75 -18.81
N ASN A 598 6.34 19.66 -17.48
CA ASN A 598 6.28 18.40 -16.75
C ASN A 598 4.83 17.91 -16.65
N THR A 599 4.67 16.63 -16.36
CA THR A 599 3.38 16.03 -16.00
C THR A 599 3.37 15.58 -14.55
N MET A 600 2.17 15.42 -13.97
CA MET A 600 2.00 14.83 -12.65
C MET A 600 2.35 13.33 -12.68
N PRO A 601 2.72 12.72 -11.53
CA PRO A 601 2.90 11.27 -11.45
C PRO A 601 1.54 10.57 -11.60
N ASN A 602 1.52 9.34 -12.11
CA ASN A 602 0.29 8.54 -12.20
C ASN A 602 -0.46 8.38 -10.86
N TRP A 603 0.26 8.48 -9.73
CA TRP A 603 -0.34 8.49 -8.39
C TRP A 603 -1.30 9.66 -8.14
N ALA A 604 -1.19 10.77 -8.88
CA ALA A 604 -2.08 11.91 -8.73
C ALA A 604 -3.54 11.53 -9.00
N GLY A 605 -3.79 10.87 -10.13
CA GLY A 605 -5.12 10.39 -10.48
C GLY A 605 -5.68 9.34 -9.53
N SER A 606 -4.83 8.55 -8.87
CA SER A 606 -5.28 7.50 -7.94
C SER A 606 -5.48 7.98 -6.50
N CYS A 607 -5.17 9.24 -6.16
CA CYS A 607 -5.30 9.75 -4.78
C CYS A 607 -6.70 10.18 -4.37
N TRP A 608 -7.68 10.16 -5.27
CA TRP A 608 -9.01 10.73 -5.02
C TRP A 608 -10.14 10.01 -5.77
N TYR A 609 -9.86 8.91 -6.44
CA TYR A 609 -10.79 8.22 -7.34
C TYR A 609 -12.02 7.64 -6.64
N GLU A 610 -11.94 7.36 -5.34
CA GLU A 610 -13.06 6.98 -4.50
C GLU A 610 -14.16 8.06 -4.49
N LEU A 611 -13.77 9.32 -4.53
CA LEU A 611 -14.73 10.44 -4.57
C LEU A 611 -15.45 10.52 -5.91
N ARG A 612 -14.74 10.26 -7.02
CA ARG A 612 -15.35 10.31 -8.35
C ARG A 612 -16.36 9.19 -8.59
N TYR A 613 -16.16 8.02 -7.99
CA TYR A 613 -17.18 6.96 -8.04
C TYR A 613 -18.53 7.35 -7.45
N LEU A 614 -18.57 8.31 -6.54
CA LEU A 614 -19.80 8.74 -5.88
C LEU A 614 -20.70 9.56 -6.81
N ASP A 615 -20.07 10.43 -7.64
CA ASP A 615 -20.77 11.40 -8.46
C ASP A 615 -20.02 11.63 -9.80
N PRO A 616 -19.93 10.57 -10.67
CA PRO A 616 -19.02 10.56 -11.80
C PRO A 616 -19.35 11.57 -12.90
N ASN A 617 -20.61 11.98 -13.01
CA ASN A 617 -21.08 12.87 -14.07
C ASN A 617 -21.18 14.34 -13.65
N ASN A 618 -20.73 14.70 -12.45
CA ASN A 618 -20.82 16.08 -11.97
C ASN A 618 -19.70 16.94 -12.57
N ASP A 619 -20.08 17.85 -13.45
CA ASP A 619 -19.15 18.79 -14.10
C ASP A 619 -18.87 20.05 -13.29
N SER A 620 -19.70 20.34 -12.30
CA SER A 620 -19.66 21.58 -11.55
C SER A 620 -18.94 21.48 -10.21
N LYS A 621 -18.84 20.26 -9.66
CA LYS A 621 -18.18 19.97 -8.38
C LYS A 621 -17.40 18.67 -8.47
N LEU A 622 -16.34 18.55 -7.68
CA LEU A 622 -15.61 17.30 -7.49
C LEU A 622 -16.57 16.15 -7.12
N VAL A 623 -17.43 16.40 -6.16
CA VAL A 623 -18.53 15.54 -5.71
C VAL A 623 -19.58 16.42 -5.02
N ASP A 624 -20.85 16.08 -5.12
CA ASP A 624 -21.86 16.79 -4.32
C ASP A 624 -21.67 16.46 -2.83
N PRO A 625 -21.65 17.46 -1.93
CA PRO A 625 -21.40 17.26 -0.51
C PRO A 625 -22.41 16.32 0.18
N ALA A 626 -23.68 16.31 -0.25
CA ALA A 626 -24.68 15.43 0.33
C ALA A 626 -24.47 13.97 -0.08
N ILE A 627 -23.99 13.74 -1.32
CA ILE A 627 -23.62 12.41 -1.82
C ILE A 627 -22.36 11.90 -1.12
N GLU A 628 -21.33 12.75 -0.97
CA GLU A 628 -20.11 12.41 -0.24
C GLU A 628 -20.43 12.07 1.22
N GLN A 629 -21.19 12.93 1.90
CA GLN A 629 -21.61 12.70 3.29
C GLN A 629 -22.36 11.39 3.44
N TYR A 630 -23.24 11.02 2.49
CA TYR A 630 -23.97 9.77 2.52
C TYR A 630 -23.03 8.56 2.41
N TRP A 631 -22.12 8.53 1.43
CA TRP A 631 -21.28 7.37 1.16
C TRP A 631 -20.03 7.29 2.05
N MET A 632 -19.40 8.42 2.35
CA MET A 632 -18.10 8.47 3.02
C MET A 632 -18.08 9.24 4.33
N GLY A 633 -19.15 9.97 4.65
CA GLY A 633 -19.19 10.82 5.85
C GLY A 633 -18.98 10.05 7.16
N PRO A 634 -18.48 10.73 8.21
CA PRO A 634 -18.34 10.18 9.56
C PRO A 634 -19.67 9.67 10.11
N ARG A 635 -19.61 8.55 10.84
CA ARG A 635 -20.78 7.95 11.50
C ARG A 635 -20.36 7.12 12.72
N GLU A 636 -21.36 6.60 13.46
CA GLU A 636 -21.09 5.71 14.58
C GLU A 636 -20.25 4.49 14.16
N GLY A 637 -19.18 4.22 14.88
CA GLY A 637 -18.21 3.17 14.58
C GLY A 637 -17.19 3.51 13.47
N GLN A 638 -17.34 4.68 12.81
CA GLN A 638 -16.44 5.14 11.75
C GLN A 638 -16.28 6.67 11.82
N PRO A 639 -15.61 7.18 12.86
CA PRO A 639 -15.54 8.63 13.13
C PRO A 639 -14.73 9.40 12.09
N THR A 640 -13.81 8.76 11.37
CA THR A 640 -13.00 9.38 10.32
C THR A 640 -13.71 9.47 8.98
N GLY A 641 -14.84 8.76 8.81
CA GLY A 641 -15.43 8.55 7.50
C GLY A 641 -14.59 7.62 6.61
N GLY A 642 -14.78 7.72 5.30
CA GLY A 642 -14.06 6.96 4.28
C GLY A 642 -14.80 5.71 3.76
N VAL A 643 -14.18 5.04 2.81
CA VAL A 643 -14.66 3.79 2.19
C VAL A 643 -14.80 2.69 3.24
N ASP A 644 -15.89 1.94 3.22
CA ASP A 644 -16.21 0.92 4.23
C ASP A 644 -15.30 -0.32 4.17
N LEU A 645 -14.89 -0.70 2.97
CA LEU A 645 -13.94 -1.78 2.72
C LEU A 645 -13.14 -1.48 1.46
N TYR A 646 -11.83 -1.43 1.61
CA TYR A 646 -10.87 -1.28 0.53
C TYR A 646 -9.95 -2.49 0.46
N VAL A 647 -9.89 -3.16 -0.69
CA VAL A 647 -9.10 -4.38 -0.89
C VAL A 647 -7.99 -4.12 -1.89
N GLY A 648 -6.76 -4.47 -1.54
CA GLY A 648 -5.62 -4.27 -2.44
C GLY A 648 -4.28 -4.74 -1.89
N GLY A 649 -3.24 -4.60 -2.70
CA GLY A 649 -1.90 -5.10 -2.40
C GLY A 649 -1.20 -4.35 -1.27
N ALA A 650 -0.44 -5.06 -0.45
CA ALA A 650 0.33 -4.49 0.66
C ALA A 650 1.50 -3.60 0.19
N GLU A 651 1.92 -3.74 -1.07
CA GLU A 651 2.98 -2.92 -1.69
C GLU A 651 2.63 -1.43 -1.77
N HIS A 652 1.34 -1.08 -1.69
CA HIS A 652 0.87 0.30 -1.73
C HIS A 652 0.91 1.02 -0.37
N ALA A 653 1.40 0.36 0.70
CA ALA A 653 1.38 0.88 2.07
C ALA A 653 1.99 2.28 2.21
N VAL A 654 3.15 2.53 1.60
CA VAL A 654 3.91 3.78 1.70
C VAL A 654 3.91 4.61 0.39
N LEU A 655 3.12 4.18 -0.60
CA LEU A 655 2.90 4.85 -1.88
C LEU A 655 1.48 5.41 -1.93
N HIS A 656 0.60 4.82 -2.76
CA HIS A 656 -0.77 5.23 -2.97
C HIS A 656 -1.53 5.51 -1.67
N LEU A 657 -1.50 4.60 -0.69
CA LEU A 657 -2.24 4.76 0.56
C LEU A 657 -1.80 5.97 1.38
N LEU A 658 -0.51 6.28 1.38
CA LEU A 658 0.01 7.45 2.11
C LEU A 658 -0.37 8.75 1.39
N TYR A 659 -0.25 8.78 0.06
CA TYR A 659 -0.57 9.97 -0.75
C TYR A 659 -2.07 10.26 -0.77
N ALA A 660 -2.93 9.24 -0.90
CA ALA A 660 -4.38 9.40 -0.82
C ALA A 660 -4.82 9.97 0.54
N ARG A 661 -4.24 9.49 1.65
CA ARG A 661 -4.50 10.04 2.99
C ARG A 661 -4.10 11.52 3.09
N PHE A 662 -2.96 11.90 2.51
CA PHE A 662 -2.53 13.30 2.48
C PHE A 662 -3.52 14.18 1.71
N TRP A 663 -3.90 13.79 0.49
CA TRP A 663 -4.86 14.55 -0.32
C TRP A 663 -6.21 14.69 0.37
N SER A 664 -6.74 13.61 0.94
CA SER A 664 -8.02 13.64 1.68
C SER A 664 -7.96 14.60 2.86
N LYS A 665 -6.86 14.61 3.63
CA LYS A 665 -6.70 15.55 4.75
C LYS A 665 -6.71 17.01 4.29
N VAL A 666 -6.03 17.32 3.17
CA VAL A 666 -6.04 18.69 2.62
C VAL A 666 -7.44 19.07 2.16
N LEU A 667 -8.13 18.21 1.41
CA LEU A 667 -9.50 18.46 0.94
C LEU A 667 -10.51 18.61 2.12
N HIS A 668 -10.35 17.79 3.15
CA HIS A 668 -11.15 17.89 4.38
C HIS A 668 -10.90 19.22 5.11
N ASP A 669 -9.65 19.63 5.29
CA ASP A 669 -9.28 20.87 5.95
C ASP A 669 -9.84 22.11 5.24
N LEU A 670 -9.85 22.07 3.90
CA LEU A 670 -10.41 23.12 3.06
C LEU A 670 -11.95 23.06 2.96
N GLY A 671 -12.59 22.04 3.52
CA GLY A 671 -14.05 21.90 3.59
C GLY A 671 -14.70 21.36 2.31
N HIS A 672 -13.94 20.71 1.43
CA HIS A 672 -14.46 20.11 0.20
C HIS A 672 -15.11 18.74 0.42
N ILE A 673 -14.67 18.01 1.43
CA ILE A 673 -15.19 16.70 1.83
C ILE A 673 -15.37 16.59 3.34
N SER A 674 -16.21 15.69 3.78
CA SER A 674 -16.52 15.46 5.20
C SER A 674 -15.63 14.39 5.85
N SER A 675 -15.04 13.49 5.04
CA SER A 675 -14.17 12.42 5.51
C SER A 675 -12.71 12.87 5.60
N ALA A 676 -12.08 12.69 6.77
CA ALA A 676 -10.68 13.02 6.99
C ALA A 676 -9.72 11.91 6.52
N GLU A 677 -10.23 10.70 6.29
CA GLU A 677 -9.49 9.55 5.80
C GLU A 677 -10.22 8.92 4.61
N PRO A 678 -9.52 8.53 3.52
CA PRO A 678 -10.17 8.00 2.33
C PRO A 678 -10.70 6.59 2.53
N PHE A 679 -10.04 5.76 3.34
CA PHE A 679 -10.32 4.34 3.51
C PHE A 679 -10.39 3.97 5.00
N HIS A 680 -11.58 3.64 5.50
CA HIS A 680 -11.76 3.25 6.91
C HIS A 680 -11.16 1.87 7.18
N LYS A 681 -11.56 0.88 6.38
CA LYS A 681 -11.06 -0.50 6.51
C LYS A 681 -10.25 -0.91 5.29
N LEU A 682 -9.04 -1.40 5.54
CA LEU A 682 -8.17 -1.99 4.52
C LEU A 682 -8.07 -3.50 4.72
N TYR A 683 -8.15 -4.24 3.63
CA TYR A 683 -7.87 -5.67 3.62
C TYR A 683 -6.82 -5.98 2.54
N ASN A 684 -5.73 -6.63 2.92
CA ASN A 684 -4.71 -7.04 1.95
C ASN A 684 -4.90 -8.53 1.61
N GLN A 685 -5.23 -8.82 0.36
CA GLN A 685 -5.25 -10.18 -0.13
C GLN A 685 -3.84 -10.72 -0.33
N GLY A 686 -3.69 -12.04 -0.19
CA GLY A 686 -2.46 -12.75 -0.57
C GLY A 686 -2.26 -12.74 -2.09
N MET A 687 -1.08 -13.16 -2.54
CA MET A 687 -0.76 -13.31 -3.96
C MET A 687 -0.96 -14.74 -4.44
N ILE A 688 -1.54 -14.89 -5.62
CA ILE A 688 -1.46 -16.15 -6.36
C ILE A 688 -0.07 -16.21 -7.02
N GLN A 689 0.70 -17.21 -6.64
CA GLN A 689 2.05 -17.45 -7.09
C GLN A 689 2.10 -18.55 -8.15
N ALA A 690 3.16 -18.58 -8.96
CA ALA A 690 3.39 -19.67 -9.91
C ALA A 690 4.87 -20.08 -9.92
N PHE A 691 5.13 -21.29 -10.35
CA PHE A 691 6.51 -21.74 -10.51
C PHE A 691 7.14 -21.09 -11.74
N VAL A 692 8.31 -20.51 -11.54
CA VAL A 692 9.20 -20.00 -12.59
C VAL A 692 10.23 -21.08 -12.88
N TYR A 693 10.37 -21.43 -14.13
CA TYR A 693 11.37 -22.38 -14.59
C TYR A 693 12.44 -21.63 -15.36
N ARG A 694 13.71 -21.91 -15.04
CA ARG A 694 14.87 -21.24 -15.67
C ARG A 694 15.85 -22.25 -16.25
N ASP A 695 16.35 -21.95 -17.45
CA ASP A 695 17.42 -22.74 -18.08
C ASP A 695 18.78 -22.54 -17.37
N SER A 696 19.83 -23.19 -17.87
CA SER A 696 21.18 -23.11 -17.30
C SER A 696 21.81 -21.69 -17.34
N ARG A 697 21.26 -20.79 -18.16
CA ARG A 697 21.64 -19.37 -18.27
C ARG A 697 20.85 -18.45 -17.36
N GLY A 698 19.88 -19.00 -16.59
CA GLY A 698 18.97 -18.22 -15.75
C GLY A 698 17.78 -17.58 -16.48
N ILE A 699 17.59 -17.88 -17.78
CA ILE A 699 16.50 -17.33 -18.59
C ILE A 699 15.22 -18.12 -18.31
N ALA A 700 14.09 -17.40 -18.11
CA ALA A 700 12.79 -18.01 -17.90
C ALA A 700 12.29 -18.73 -19.16
N VAL A 701 11.85 -19.98 -18.99
CA VAL A 701 11.25 -20.82 -20.03
C VAL A 701 9.75 -20.99 -19.81
N PRO A 702 8.94 -21.28 -20.88
CA PRO A 702 7.48 -21.45 -20.72
C PRO A 702 7.15 -22.58 -19.76
N ALA A 703 6.40 -22.26 -18.70
CA ALA A 703 6.03 -23.23 -17.67
C ALA A 703 5.16 -24.37 -18.23
N ALA A 704 4.30 -24.09 -19.21
CA ALA A 704 3.44 -25.05 -19.86
C ALA A 704 4.19 -26.12 -20.69
N GLU A 705 5.44 -25.84 -21.10
CA GLU A 705 6.26 -26.74 -21.91
C GLU A 705 7.28 -27.52 -21.07
N VAL A 706 7.26 -27.37 -19.74
CA VAL A 706 8.17 -28.06 -18.83
C VAL A 706 7.61 -29.43 -18.47
N GLU A 707 8.42 -30.46 -18.69
CA GLU A 707 8.09 -31.82 -18.33
C GLU A 707 8.73 -32.21 -16.98
N GLU A 708 7.96 -32.86 -16.12
CA GLU A 708 8.48 -33.48 -14.92
C GLU A 708 8.79 -34.96 -15.16
N ARG A 709 10.06 -35.34 -14.93
CA ARG A 709 10.53 -36.72 -15.03
C ARG A 709 11.35 -37.06 -13.78
N ASP A 710 10.92 -38.07 -13.05
CA ASP A 710 11.60 -38.53 -11.82
C ASP A 710 11.88 -37.41 -10.80
N GLY A 711 10.91 -36.49 -10.61
CA GLY A 711 11.03 -35.35 -9.71
C GLY A 711 12.00 -34.26 -10.18
N LYS A 712 12.41 -34.31 -11.44
CA LYS A 712 13.25 -33.30 -12.10
C LYS A 712 12.50 -32.63 -13.26
N PHE A 713 12.75 -31.36 -13.46
CA PHE A 713 12.07 -30.54 -14.47
C PHE A 713 12.95 -30.38 -15.69
N HIS A 714 12.38 -30.56 -16.88
CA HIS A 714 13.07 -30.49 -18.17
C HIS A 714 12.28 -29.63 -19.16
N TYR A 715 13.00 -28.81 -19.93
CA TYR A 715 12.48 -28.04 -21.05
C TYR A 715 13.28 -28.40 -22.29
N GLN A 716 12.63 -28.87 -23.35
CA GLN A 716 13.26 -29.36 -24.57
C GLN A 716 14.37 -30.38 -24.32
N GLY A 717 14.17 -31.26 -23.31
CA GLY A 717 15.14 -32.30 -22.92
C GLY A 717 16.26 -31.84 -21.98
N GLU A 718 16.44 -30.55 -21.77
CA GLU A 718 17.44 -29.95 -20.87
C GLU A 718 16.85 -29.73 -19.46
N LYS A 719 17.68 -29.95 -18.43
CA LYS A 719 17.25 -29.74 -17.03
C LYS A 719 17.08 -28.25 -16.73
N VAL A 720 15.97 -27.89 -16.10
CA VAL A 720 15.66 -26.54 -15.64
C VAL A 720 15.53 -26.46 -14.12
N SER A 721 15.83 -25.31 -13.54
CA SER A 721 15.57 -25.02 -12.13
C SER A 721 14.12 -24.56 -11.94
N ARG A 722 13.54 -24.78 -10.75
CA ARG A 722 12.19 -24.37 -10.39
C ARG A 722 12.21 -23.57 -9.11
N VAL A 723 11.60 -22.38 -9.14
CA VAL A 723 11.44 -21.50 -7.97
C VAL A 723 9.99 -21.00 -7.92
N LEU A 724 9.36 -21.01 -6.75
CA LEU A 724 8.05 -20.41 -6.55
C LEU A 724 8.21 -18.88 -6.46
N GLY A 725 7.42 -18.14 -7.22
CA GLY A 725 7.51 -16.71 -7.28
C GLY A 725 6.25 -16.04 -7.82
N LYS A 726 6.36 -14.75 -8.14
CA LYS A 726 5.29 -13.97 -8.75
C LYS A 726 4.87 -14.57 -10.09
N MET A 727 3.57 -14.55 -10.38
CA MET A 727 3.04 -14.85 -11.71
C MET A 727 3.22 -13.65 -12.63
N GLY A 728 3.63 -13.89 -13.87
CA GLY A 728 3.80 -12.81 -14.85
C GLY A 728 4.22 -13.31 -16.22
N LYS A 729 3.85 -12.57 -17.27
CA LYS A 729 4.15 -12.95 -18.67
C LYS A 729 5.65 -12.93 -18.97
N SER A 730 6.40 -11.98 -18.42
CA SER A 730 7.86 -11.94 -18.55
C SER A 730 8.56 -13.16 -17.95
N LEU A 731 7.93 -13.80 -16.97
CA LEU A 731 8.38 -15.02 -16.31
C LEU A 731 7.87 -16.29 -17.01
N LYS A 732 7.04 -16.13 -18.05
CA LYS A 732 6.46 -17.22 -18.86
C LYS A 732 5.73 -18.29 -18.03
N ASN A 733 5.10 -17.88 -16.94
CA ASN A 733 4.38 -18.73 -15.99
C ASN A 733 2.92 -18.27 -15.74
N ALA A 734 2.43 -17.32 -16.54
CA ALA A 734 1.08 -16.79 -16.40
C ALA A 734 0.03 -17.76 -16.96
N VAL A 735 -1.09 -17.89 -16.24
CA VAL A 735 -2.33 -18.55 -16.66
C VAL A 735 -3.39 -17.46 -16.81
N THR A 736 -4.15 -17.46 -17.88
CA THR A 736 -5.18 -16.45 -18.14
C THR A 736 -6.53 -16.89 -17.57
N PRO A 737 -7.37 -15.95 -17.06
CA PRO A 737 -8.73 -16.27 -16.67
C PRO A 737 -9.57 -16.83 -17.83
N ASP A 738 -9.30 -16.35 -19.05
CA ASP A 738 -10.02 -16.79 -20.26
C ASP A 738 -9.87 -18.28 -20.54
N GLU A 739 -8.66 -18.83 -20.37
CA GLU A 739 -8.39 -20.27 -20.51
C GLU A 739 -9.22 -21.10 -19.52
N ILE A 740 -9.23 -20.67 -18.24
CA ILE A 740 -9.97 -21.38 -17.20
C ILE A 740 -11.48 -21.25 -17.39
N CYS A 741 -11.97 -20.06 -17.74
CA CYS A 741 -13.40 -19.86 -18.01
C CYS A 741 -13.86 -20.64 -19.25
N ALA A 742 -13.03 -20.77 -20.29
CA ALA A 742 -13.35 -21.56 -21.46
C ALA A 742 -13.44 -23.09 -21.16
N GLU A 743 -12.58 -23.58 -20.26
CA GLU A 743 -12.53 -25.02 -19.92
C GLU A 743 -13.55 -25.42 -18.84
N TYR A 744 -13.85 -24.53 -17.86
CA TYR A 744 -14.63 -24.86 -16.67
C TYR A 744 -15.80 -23.90 -16.36
N GLY A 745 -15.87 -22.74 -16.99
CA GLY A 745 -16.81 -21.66 -16.65
C GLY A 745 -16.28 -20.68 -15.58
N ALA A 746 -16.85 -19.47 -15.57
CA ALA A 746 -16.45 -18.40 -14.65
C ALA A 746 -16.82 -18.72 -13.20
N ASP A 747 -17.98 -19.31 -12.93
CA ASP A 747 -18.37 -19.70 -11.57
C ASP A 747 -17.41 -20.71 -10.97
N THR A 748 -16.83 -21.59 -11.79
CA THR A 748 -15.80 -22.55 -11.33
C THR A 748 -14.51 -21.82 -10.94
N LEU A 749 -14.07 -20.85 -11.74
CA LEU A 749 -12.88 -20.03 -11.42
C LEU A 749 -13.10 -19.25 -10.12
N ARG A 750 -14.25 -18.58 -9.97
CA ARG A 750 -14.63 -17.84 -8.77
C ARG A 750 -14.56 -18.73 -7.52
N LEU A 751 -15.20 -19.88 -7.56
CA LEU A 751 -15.15 -20.85 -6.47
C LEU A 751 -13.74 -21.34 -6.17
N TYR A 752 -12.94 -21.59 -7.20
CA TYR A 752 -11.58 -22.11 -6.99
C TYR A 752 -10.69 -21.07 -6.31
N GLU A 753 -10.69 -19.82 -6.76
CA GLU A 753 -9.90 -18.76 -6.14
C GLU A 753 -10.28 -18.53 -4.68
N MET A 754 -11.58 -18.55 -4.38
CA MET A 754 -12.08 -18.40 -3.01
C MET A 754 -11.83 -19.64 -2.12
N ALA A 755 -11.74 -20.83 -2.71
CA ALA A 755 -11.53 -22.08 -1.98
C ALA A 755 -10.06 -22.41 -1.66
N MET A 756 -9.10 -21.76 -2.35
CA MET A 756 -7.67 -22.10 -2.25
C MET A 756 -7.08 -21.97 -0.81
N GLY A 757 -7.75 -21.26 0.09
CA GLY A 757 -7.34 -21.04 1.49
C GLY A 757 -7.75 -19.65 2.02
N PRO A 758 -7.23 -19.19 3.16
CA PRO A 758 -7.52 -17.86 3.71
C PRO A 758 -7.13 -16.76 2.72
N LEU A 759 -7.97 -15.75 2.56
CA LEU A 759 -7.80 -14.73 1.51
C LEU A 759 -6.50 -13.91 1.63
N ASP A 760 -5.99 -13.72 2.83
CA ASP A 760 -4.78 -12.97 3.17
C ASP A 760 -3.47 -13.75 2.99
N VAL A 761 -3.55 -15.05 2.64
CA VAL A 761 -2.36 -15.92 2.51
C VAL A 761 -2.00 -16.15 1.05
N SER A 762 -0.73 -15.88 0.69
CA SER A 762 -0.20 -16.19 -0.65
C SER A 762 -0.09 -17.69 -0.90
N ARG A 763 -0.40 -18.14 -2.14
CA ARG A 763 -0.46 -19.56 -2.46
C ARG A 763 -0.15 -19.85 -3.92
N PRO A 764 0.39 -21.07 -4.22
CA PRO A 764 0.66 -21.47 -5.59
C PRO A 764 -0.63 -21.84 -6.32
N TRP A 765 -0.71 -21.45 -7.60
CA TRP A 765 -1.75 -21.90 -8.52
C TRP A 765 -1.54 -23.35 -8.94
N ASP A 766 -2.60 -24.14 -8.94
CA ASP A 766 -2.64 -25.51 -9.52
C ASP A 766 -3.90 -25.67 -10.38
N THR A 767 -3.75 -25.60 -11.70
CA THR A 767 -4.85 -25.76 -12.67
C THR A 767 -5.58 -27.11 -12.51
N ARG A 768 -4.87 -28.17 -12.10
CA ARG A 768 -5.47 -29.50 -11.92
C ARG A 768 -6.48 -29.55 -10.77
N ALA A 769 -6.35 -28.67 -9.78
CA ALA A 769 -7.25 -28.63 -8.63
C ALA A 769 -8.59 -27.94 -8.93
N VAL A 770 -8.67 -27.16 -10.02
CA VAL A 770 -9.89 -26.46 -10.48
C VAL A 770 -11.06 -27.42 -10.67
N VAL A 771 -10.79 -28.63 -11.17
CA VAL A 771 -11.82 -29.67 -11.41
C VAL A 771 -12.63 -30.02 -10.17
N GLY A 772 -12.09 -29.82 -8.97
CA GLY A 772 -12.79 -30.04 -7.70
C GLY A 772 -14.04 -29.17 -7.57
N GLN A 773 -13.92 -27.90 -7.89
CA GLN A 773 -15.01 -26.91 -7.85
C GLN A 773 -16.00 -27.11 -9.01
N TYR A 774 -15.51 -27.45 -10.19
CA TYR A 774 -16.37 -27.83 -11.29
C TYR A 774 -17.29 -29.01 -10.94
N ARG A 775 -16.78 -30.04 -10.27
CA ARG A 775 -17.57 -31.17 -9.76
C ARG A 775 -18.57 -30.77 -8.67
N LEU A 776 -18.26 -29.76 -7.86
CA LEU A 776 -19.20 -29.20 -6.89
C LEU A 776 -20.41 -28.61 -7.59
N LEU A 777 -20.19 -27.77 -8.63
CA LEU A 777 -21.27 -27.18 -9.42
C LEU A 777 -22.10 -28.23 -10.17
N GLN A 778 -21.48 -29.27 -10.71
CA GLN A 778 -22.19 -30.39 -11.33
C GLN A 778 -23.09 -31.14 -10.35
N ARG A 779 -22.66 -31.32 -9.08
CA ARG A 779 -23.51 -31.93 -8.04
C ARG A 779 -24.65 -30.99 -7.62
N LEU A 780 -24.36 -29.71 -7.46
CA LEU A 780 -25.36 -28.69 -7.17
C LEU A 780 -26.47 -28.70 -8.23
N TRP A 781 -26.08 -28.72 -9.49
CA TRP A 781 -27.00 -28.80 -10.63
C TRP A 781 -27.91 -30.01 -10.55
N ARG A 782 -27.36 -31.23 -10.38
CA ARG A 782 -28.11 -32.50 -10.27
C ARG A 782 -29.03 -32.58 -9.07
N ASN A 783 -28.75 -31.85 -8.00
CA ASN A 783 -29.64 -31.82 -6.83
C ASN A 783 -30.95 -31.06 -7.15
N VAL A 784 -31.01 -30.27 -8.22
CA VAL A 784 -32.18 -29.47 -8.59
C VAL A 784 -32.73 -29.84 -9.97
N VAL A 785 -31.86 -30.24 -10.91
CA VAL A 785 -32.23 -30.49 -12.31
C VAL A 785 -31.91 -31.94 -12.70
N ASP A 786 -32.86 -32.61 -13.30
CA ASP A 786 -32.65 -33.92 -13.93
C ASP A 786 -31.85 -33.77 -15.23
N GLU A 787 -30.69 -34.42 -15.31
CA GLU A 787 -29.76 -34.26 -16.43
C GLU A 787 -30.27 -34.88 -17.75
N GLU A 788 -31.24 -35.84 -17.70
CA GLU A 788 -31.79 -36.45 -18.89
C GLU A 788 -32.94 -35.62 -19.47
N THR A 789 -33.81 -35.11 -18.63
CA THR A 789 -35.04 -34.41 -19.07
C THR A 789 -34.94 -32.87 -19.00
N GLY A 790 -34.01 -32.31 -18.22
CA GLY A 790 -33.90 -30.89 -17.92
C GLY A 790 -34.99 -30.36 -17.00
N ALA A 791 -35.82 -31.24 -16.43
CA ALA A 791 -36.89 -30.85 -15.52
C ALA A 791 -36.37 -30.61 -14.12
N VAL A 792 -37.05 -29.71 -13.39
CA VAL A 792 -36.77 -29.47 -11.96
C VAL A 792 -37.32 -30.67 -11.15
N THR A 793 -36.47 -31.19 -10.24
CA THR A 793 -36.79 -32.42 -9.48
C THR A 793 -37.32 -32.12 -8.07
N VAL A 794 -37.43 -30.86 -7.63
CA VAL A 794 -37.84 -30.53 -6.26
C VAL A 794 -39.29 -30.89 -5.97
N VAL A 795 -39.62 -31.11 -4.72
CA VAL A 795 -40.94 -31.44 -4.23
C VAL A 795 -41.40 -30.51 -3.12
N ASP A 796 -42.70 -30.27 -3.00
CA ASP A 796 -43.30 -29.42 -1.97
C ASP A 796 -43.66 -30.20 -0.70
N THR A 797 -42.65 -30.89 -0.12
CA THR A 797 -42.76 -31.67 1.13
C THR A 797 -41.81 -31.10 2.18
N GLU A 798 -42.18 -31.21 3.46
CA GLU A 798 -41.31 -30.81 4.55
C GLU A 798 -40.05 -31.66 4.57
N PRO A 799 -38.86 -31.07 4.77
CA PRO A 799 -37.62 -31.83 4.89
C PRO A 799 -37.55 -32.58 6.23
N GLY A 800 -36.83 -33.72 6.24
CA GLY A 800 -36.56 -34.46 7.48
C GLY A 800 -35.65 -33.67 8.44
N GLU A 801 -35.73 -34.00 9.73
CA GLU A 801 -35.02 -33.30 10.80
C GLU A 801 -33.49 -33.32 10.59
N GLU A 802 -32.89 -34.42 10.15
CA GLU A 802 -31.46 -34.49 9.86
C GLU A 802 -31.05 -33.50 8.77
N THR A 803 -31.87 -33.36 7.72
CA THR A 803 -31.64 -32.37 6.66
C THR A 803 -31.81 -30.95 7.15
N LEU A 804 -32.83 -30.67 8.00
CA LEU A 804 -33.01 -29.37 8.61
C LEU A 804 -31.80 -28.96 9.49
N ARG A 805 -31.30 -29.87 10.33
CA ARG A 805 -30.12 -29.63 11.16
C ARG A 805 -28.89 -29.35 10.29
N ALA A 806 -28.65 -30.12 9.24
CA ALA A 806 -27.54 -29.92 8.30
C ALA A 806 -27.66 -28.57 7.58
N LEU A 807 -28.86 -28.19 7.12
CA LEU A 807 -29.15 -26.95 6.44
C LEU A 807 -28.93 -25.75 7.37
N HIS A 808 -29.53 -25.72 8.55
CA HIS A 808 -29.44 -24.56 9.44
C HIS A 808 -28.04 -24.35 10.04
N LYS A 809 -27.28 -25.44 10.29
CA LYS A 809 -25.85 -25.34 10.62
C LYS A 809 -25.03 -24.75 9.48
N ALA A 810 -25.34 -25.14 8.23
CA ALA A 810 -24.68 -24.54 7.06
C ALA A 810 -25.05 -23.06 6.91
N ILE A 811 -26.32 -22.68 7.04
CA ILE A 811 -26.78 -21.28 6.98
C ILE A 811 -26.04 -20.40 8.00
N ASP A 812 -26.03 -20.82 9.27
CA ASP A 812 -25.33 -20.09 10.34
C ASP A 812 -23.83 -19.96 10.05
N GLY A 813 -23.17 -21.08 9.75
CA GLY A 813 -21.74 -21.11 9.54
C GLY A 813 -21.29 -20.39 8.27
N VAL A 814 -22.03 -20.47 7.15
CA VAL A 814 -21.74 -19.76 5.90
C VAL A 814 -21.96 -18.27 6.09
N GLY A 815 -23.07 -17.87 6.74
CA GLY A 815 -23.35 -16.44 7.01
C GLY A 815 -22.22 -15.76 7.82
N GLN A 816 -21.75 -16.42 8.89
CA GLN A 816 -20.62 -15.93 9.69
C GLN A 816 -19.32 -15.85 8.87
N ASP A 817 -19.06 -16.85 8.02
CA ASP A 817 -17.84 -16.89 7.20
C ASP A 817 -17.86 -15.86 6.08
N MET A 818 -19.03 -15.63 5.45
CA MET A 818 -19.21 -14.56 4.43
C MET A 818 -18.99 -13.18 5.05
N ALA A 819 -19.59 -12.89 6.18
CA ALA A 819 -19.41 -11.62 6.90
C ALA A 819 -17.94 -11.39 7.32
N GLY A 820 -17.21 -12.47 7.63
CA GLY A 820 -15.80 -12.45 8.01
C GLY A 820 -14.80 -12.59 6.85
N MET A 821 -15.26 -12.63 5.60
CA MET A 821 -14.43 -12.84 4.39
C MET A 821 -13.63 -14.17 4.44
N ARG A 822 -14.13 -15.17 5.15
CA ARG A 822 -13.55 -16.52 5.23
C ARG A 822 -14.17 -17.44 4.18
N PHE A 823 -14.06 -17.07 2.92
CA PHE A 823 -14.76 -17.72 1.81
C PHE A 823 -14.38 -19.20 1.62
N ASN A 824 -13.15 -19.59 1.92
CA ASN A 824 -12.69 -20.96 1.84
C ASN A 824 -13.45 -21.88 2.82
N THR A 825 -13.73 -21.43 4.03
CA THR A 825 -14.52 -22.19 5.02
C THR A 825 -16.00 -22.17 4.69
N ALA A 826 -16.52 -21.06 4.14
CA ALA A 826 -17.87 -20.98 3.61
C ALA A 826 -18.11 -22.03 2.50
N ILE A 827 -17.20 -22.11 1.51
CA ILE A 827 -17.26 -23.08 0.42
C ILE A 827 -17.17 -24.52 0.96
N ALA A 828 -16.33 -24.77 1.98
CA ALA A 828 -16.27 -26.10 2.61
C ALA A 828 -17.62 -26.51 3.21
N LYS A 829 -18.29 -25.61 3.95
CA LYS A 829 -19.61 -25.86 4.55
C LYS A 829 -20.70 -26.07 3.49
N VAL A 830 -20.71 -25.25 2.43
CA VAL A 830 -21.60 -25.46 1.27
C VAL A 830 -21.36 -26.83 0.63
N THR A 831 -20.08 -27.23 0.48
CA THR A 831 -19.72 -28.53 -0.07
C THR A 831 -20.20 -29.69 0.80
N GLU A 832 -20.06 -29.57 2.12
CA GLU A 832 -20.56 -30.57 3.09
C GLU A 832 -22.08 -30.70 3.00
N LEU A 833 -22.82 -29.59 3.01
CA LEU A 833 -24.28 -29.59 2.83
C LEU A 833 -24.67 -30.23 1.49
N ASN A 834 -24.06 -29.77 0.37
CA ASN A 834 -24.37 -30.32 -0.95
C ASN A 834 -24.10 -31.83 -1.05
N ASN A 835 -23.02 -32.31 -0.43
CA ASN A 835 -22.71 -33.75 -0.37
C ASN A 835 -23.73 -34.54 0.50
N HIS A 836 -24.16 -33.96 1.64
CA HIS A 836 -25.21 -34.54 2.49
C HIS A 836 -26.50 -34.70 1.68
N LEU A 837 -26.95 -33.65 1.00
CA LEU A 837 -28.17 -33.68 0.18
C LEU A 837 -28.07 -34.66 -0.98
N THR A 838 -26.93 -34.77 -1.64
CA THR A 838 -26.70 -35.76 -2.70
C THR A 838 -26.74 -37.22 -2.17
N LYS A 839 -26.24 -37.43 -0.94
CA LYS A 839 -26.16 -38.78 -0.31
C LYS A 839 -27.52 -39.23 0.19
N THR A 840 -28.37 -38.34 0.72
CA THR A 840 -29.74 -38.67 1.16
C THR A 840 -30.58 -39.20 0.00
N GLY A 841 -30.31 -38.74 -1.26
CA GLY A 841 -30.93 -39.22 -2.47
C GLY A 841 -32.40 -38.81 -2.60
N GLY A 842 -32.95 -38.89 -3.83
CA GLY A 842 -34.31 -38.46 -4.11
C GLY A 842 -34.45 -36.92 -4.30
N PRO A 843 -35.66 -36.47 -4.63
CA PRO A 843 -35.95 -35.07 -4.84
C PRO A 843 -35.80 -34.25 -3.55
N LEU A 844 -35.18 -33.07 -3.65
CA LEU A 844 -35.09 -32.15 -2.53
C LEU A 844 -36.44 -31.49 -2.23
N SER A 845 -36.66 -31.13 -0.96
CA SER A 845 -37.70 -30.17 -0.61
C SER A 845 -37.38 -28.80 -1.27
N ARG A 846 -38.40 -28.13 -1.80
CA ARG A 846 -38.27 -26.82 -2.43
C ARG A 846 -37.54 -25.84 -1.52
N SER A 847 -37.91 -25.75 -0.25
CA SER A 847 -37.32 -24.83 0.74
C SER A 847 -35.81 -25.10 0.96
N VAL A 848 -35.39 -26.37 0.90
CA VAL A 848 -33.98 -26.77 1.01
C VAL A 848 -33.22 -26.40 -0.24
N ALA A 849 -33.81 -26.62 -1.42
CA ALA A 849 -33.19 -26.28 -2.69
C ALA A 849 -33.01 -24.76 -2.85
N GLU A 850 -34.02 -23.97 -2.50
CA GLU A 850 -33.97 -22.51 -2.50
C GLU A 850 -32.91 -22.00 -1.52
N SER A 851 -32.87 -22.49 -0.29
CA SER A 851 -31.83 -22.12 0.69
C SER A 851 -30.43 -22.46 0.22
N LEU A 852 -30.23 -23.62 -0.42
CA LEU A 852 -28.92 -24.00 -0.98
C LEU A 852 -28.48 -23.06 -2.10
N VAL A 853 -29.41 -22.66 -2.99
CA VAL A 853 -29.13 -21.69 -4.06
C VAL A 853 -28.76 -20.33 -3.46
N LEU A 854 -29.48 -19.86 -2.45
CA LEU A 854 -29.16 -18.59 -1.77
C LEU A 854 -27.79 -18.61 -1.10
N LEU A 855 -27.38 -19.74 -0.49
CA LEU A 855 -26.04 -19.88 0.09
C LEU A 855 -24.92 -19.83 -0.95
N VAL A 856 -25.17 -20.32 -2.16
CA VAL A 856 -24.21 -20.36 -3.27
C VAL A 856 -24.18 -19.04 -4.05
N ALA A 857 -25.27 -18.27 -4.02
CA ALA A 857 -25.46 -17.09 -4.87
C ALA A 857 -24.30 -16.06 -4.83
N PRO A 858 -23.70 -15.70 -3.69
CA PRO A 858 -22.55 -14.77 -3.70
C PRO A 858 -21.31 -15.36 -4.37
N LEU A 859 -21.10 -16.65 -4.27
CA LEU A 859 -19.90 -17.36 -4.72
C LEU A 859 -19.93 -17.70 -6.21
N ALA A 860 -21.07 -18.25 -6.67
CA ALA A 860 -21.29 -18.72 -8.05
C ALA A 860 -22.62 -18.15 -8.58
N PRO A 861 -22.65 -16.86 -8.92
CA PRO A 861 -23.90 -16.14 -9.17
C PRO A 861 -24.64 -16.58 -10.42
N HIS A 862 -23.94 -16.99 -11.46
CA HIS A 862 -24.62 -17.35 -12.74
C HIS A 862 -25.43 -18.64 -12.59
N ILE A 863 -24.84 -19.68 -12.04
CA ILE A 863 -25.58 -20.93 -11.81
C ILE A 863 -26.67 -20.74 -10.76
N ALA A 864 -26.45 -19.87 -9.77
CA ALA A 864 -27.45 -19.59 -8.75
C ALA A 864 -28.67 -18.89 -9.34
N ASP A 865 -28.50 -17.85 -10.14
CA ASP A 865 -29.62 -17.18 -10.83
C ASP A 865 -30.33 -18.12 -11.80
N GLU A 866 -29.61 -19.00 -12.52
CA GLU A 866 -30.22 -20.00 -13.40
C GLU A 866 -31.06 -21.01 -12.63
N LEU A 867 -30.57 -21.52 -11.51
CA LEU A 867 -31.34 -22.43 -10.68
C LEU A 867 -32.51 -21.74 -9.99
N TRP A 868 -32.34 -20.49 -9.54
CA TRP A 868 -33.39 -19.69 -8.95
C TRP A 868 -34.56 -19.47 -9.93
N ARG A 869 -34.23 -19.13 -11.17
CA ARG A 869 -35.22 -18.99 -12.25
C ARG A 869 -35.93 -20.31 -12.55
N ARG A 870 -35.22 -21.44 -12.58
CA ARG A 870 -35.79 -22.76 -12.81
C ARG A 870 -36.72 -23.19 -11.67
N LEU A 871 -36.46 -22.75 -10.45
CA LEU A 871 -37.35 -22.95 -9.29
C LEU A 871 -38.63 -22.10 -9.37
N GLY A 872 -38.76 -21.22 -10.37
CA GLY A 872 -39.99 -20.44 -10.66
C GLY A 872 -39.94 -18.97 -10.30
N HIS A 873 -38.81 -18.46 -9.88
CA HIS A 873 -38.62 -17.05 -9.54
C HIS A 873 -38.25 -16.22 -10.79
N THR A 874 -38.53 -14.93 -10.77
CA THR A 874 -38.34 -14.02 -11.92
C THR A 874 -37.26 -12.98 -11.69
N GLU A 875 -37.04 -12.60 -10.45
CA GLU A 875 -36.00 -11.63 -10.07
C GLU A 875 -34.65 -12.31 -9.85
N SER A 876 -33.56 -11.56 -9.96
CA SER A 876 -32.23 -12.08 -9.63
C SER A 876 -32.15 -12.47 -8.15
N VAL A 877 -31.45 -13.55 -7.88
CA VAL A 877 -31.24 -14.08 -6.56
C VAL A 877 -30.54 -13.11 -5.59
N VAL A 878 -29.77 -12.14 -6.11
CA VAL A 878 -29.07 -11.12 -5.31
C VAL A 878 -30.00 -10.14 -4.59
N HIS A 879 -31.24 -10.04 -5.05
CA HIS A 879 -32.28 -9.21 -4.41
C HIS A 879 -33.08 -9.94 -3.33
N GLN A 880 -32.77 -11.20 -3.12
CA GLN A 880 -33.38 -12.02 -2.07
C GLN A 880 -32.60 -11.90 -0.76
N ASP A 881 -33.30 -12.05 0.36
CA ASP A 881 -32.65 -12.06 1.68
C ASP A 881 -31.77 -13.30 1.83
N PHE A 882 -30.58 -13.11 2.39
CA PHE A 882 -29.71 -14.22 2.77
C PHE A 882 -30.40 -15.06 3.86
N PRO A 883 -30.41 -16.40 3.76
CA PRO A 883 -31.19 -17.23 4.68
C PRO A 883 -30.70 -17.07 6.13
N VAL A 884 -31.66 -17.08 7.06
CA VAL A 884 -31.40 -16.99 8.50
C VAL A 884 -31.58 -18.36 9.15
N ALA A 885 -30.61 -18.76 9.97
CA ALA A 885 -30.64 -20.03 10.66
C ALA A 885 -31.67 -20.03 11.80
N ASP A 886 -32.47 -21.08 11.92
CA ASP A 886 -33.28 -21.33 13.10
C ASP A 886 -32.39 -21.90 14.22
N PRO A 887 -32.24 -21.18 15.36
CA PRO A 887 -31.41 -21.61 16.46
C PRO A 887 -31.73 -23.02 16.99
N ALA A 888 -32.98 -23.48 16.86
CA ALA A 888 -33.41 -24.82 17.31
C ALA A 888 -32.66 -25.97 16.59
N TYR A 889 -32.25 -25.75 15.36
CA TYR A 889 -31.52 -26.76 14.57
C TYR A 889 -29.98 -26.54 14.57
N VAL A 890 -29.49 -25.43 15.08
CA VAL A 890 -28.04 -25.11 15.13
C VAL A 890 -27.36 -25.74 16.33
N VAL A 891 -28.08 -25.80 17.46
CA VAL A 891 -27.58 -26.40 18.71
C VAL A 891 -27.51 -27.90 18.59
N ASP A 892 -26.35 -28.50 18.82
CA ASP A 892 -26.19 -29.93 18.91
C ASP A 892 -26.85 -30.43 20.20
N GLU A 893 -27.68 -31.47 20.11
CA GLU A 893 -28.24 -32.12 21.29
C GLU A 893 -27.16 -32.83 22.10
N THR A 894 -26.16 -33.31 21.38
CA THR A 894 -24.98 -33.95 21.98
C THR A 894 -23.70 -33.49 21.31
N VAL A 895 -22.62 -33.46 22.05
CA VAL A 895 -21.25 -33.20 21.56
C VAL A 895 -20.34 -34.35 21.97
N THR A 896 -19.39 -34.69 21.10
CA THR A 896 -18.41 -35.75 21.41
C THR A 896 -17.32 -35.17 22.32
N CYS A 897 -17.27 -35.64 23.57
CA CYS A 897 -16.16 -35.41 24.47
C CYS A 897 -15.05 -36.43 24.28
N VAL A 898 -13.83 -36.01 24.15
CA VAL A 898 -12.66 -36.93 24.09
C VAL A 898 -12.14 -37.19 25.50
N VAL A 899 -12.11 -38.45 25.92
CA VAL A 899 -11.53 -38.84 27.20
C VAL A 899 -10.15 -39.48 26.97
N GLN A 900 -9.17 -38.91 27.65
CA GLN A 900 -7.76 -39.32 27.58
C GLN A 900 -7.31 -39.88 28.93
N VAL A 901 -6.45 -40.91 28.89
CA VAL A 901 -5.68 -41.40 30.05
C VAL A 901 -4.21 -41.35 29.68
N LYS A 902 -3.41 -40.58 30.47
CA LYS A 902 -1.99 -40.28 30.18
C LYS A 902 -1.80 -39.65 28.78
N GLY A 903 -2.72 -38.78 28.33
CA GLY A 903 -2.68 -38.10 27.03
C GLY A 903 -3.05 -38.98 25.84
N LYS A 904 -3.45 -40.23 26.02
CA LYS A 904 -3.92 -41.10 24.94
C LYS A 904 -5.44 -41.26 25.00
N VAL A 905 -6.13 -41.08 23.88
CA VAL A 905 -7.57 -41.21 23.74
C VAL A 905 -7.98 -42.64 24.12
N LYS A 906 -8.95 -42.78 25.02
CA LYS A 906 -9.50 -44.04 25.51
C LYS A 906 -10.99 -44.19 25.28
N ALA A 907 -11.74 -43.09 25.36
CA ALA A 907 -13.16 -43.06 25.10
C ALA A 907 -13.58 -41.81 24.35
N ARG A 908 -14.74 -41.86 23.73
CA ARG A 908 -15.48 -40.73 23.17
C ARG A 908 -16.89 -40.82 23.71
N LEU A 909 -17.33 -39.78 24.45
CA LEU A 909 -18.64 -39.71 25.09
C LEU A 909 -19.53 -38.76 24.34
N GLU A 910 -20.71 -39.18 23.95
CA GLU A 910 -21.75 -38.28 23.45
C GLU A 910 -22.50 -37.70 24.65
N ILE A 911 -22.37 -36.40 24.85
CA ILE A 911 -22.83 -35.71 26.06
C ILE A 911 -23.55 -34.39 25.70
N SER A 912 -24.37 -33.88 26.60
CA SER A 912 -24.99 -32.58 26.44
C SER A 912 -23.93 -31.46 26.32
N PRO A 913 -24.10 -30.49 25.41
CA PRO A 913 -23.24 -29.31 25.35
C PRO A 913 -23.21 -28.49 26.63
N SER A 914 -24.26 -28.57 27.44
CA SER A 914 -24.44 -27.87 28.70
C SER A 914 -24.02 -28.68 29.95
N ILE A 915 -23.35 -29.80 29.75
CA ILE A 915 -22.85 -30.64 30.86
C ILE A 915 -21.87 -29.89 31.74
N THR A 916 -21.96 -30.02 33.03
CA THR A 916 -21.00 -29.38 33.96
C THR A 916 -19.69 -30.18 34.00
N ASP A 917 -18.62 -29.54 34.48
CA ASP A 917 -17.32 -30.19 34.65
C ASP A 917 -17.43 -31.42 35.59
N GLU A 918 -18.24 -31.33 36.67
CA GLU A 918 -18.43 -32.39 37.63
C GLU A 918 -19.19 -33.57 37.04
N GLU A 919 -20.26 -33.32 36.29
CA GLU A 919 -21.03 -34.36 35.63
C GLU A 919 -20.19 -35.06 34.55
N LEU A 920 -19.41 -34.32 33.80
CA LEU A 920 -18.52 -34.85 32.77
C LEU A 920 -17.38 -35.68 33.36
N GLU A 921 -16.80 -35.26 34.48
CA GLU A 921 -15.82 -36.03 35.23
C GLU A 921 -16.40 -37.36 35.68
N ALA A 922 -17.59 -37.34 36.25
CA ALA A 922 -18.26 -38.56 36.72
C ALA A 922 -18.53 -39.54 35.57
N LEU A 923 -19.04 -39.08 34.43
CA LEU A 923 -19.28 -39.88 33.25
C LEU A 923 -17.99 -40.47 32.67
N ALA A 924 -16.94 -39.66 32.56
CA ALA A 924 -15.65 -40.10 32.04
C ALA A 924 -14.98 -41.18 32.94
N LEU A 925 -15.09 -41.04 34.27
CA LEU A 925 -14.54 -42.02 35.19
C LEU A 925 -15.36 -43.32 35.25
N ALA A 926 -16.64 -43.28 34.91
CA ALA A 926 -17.52 -44.44 34.83
C ALA A 926 -17.40 -45.22 33.49
N ASP A 927 -16.76 -44.63 32.47
CA ASP A 927 -16.66 -45.30 31.16
C ASP A 927 -15.80 -46.56 31.24
N PRO A 928 -16.31 -47.70 30.71
CA PRO A 928 -15.63 -49.01 30.80
C PRO A 928 -14.21 -49.01 30.18
N ALA A 929 -13.98 -48.27 29.09
CA ALA A 929 -12.66 -48.22 28.44
C ALA A 929 -11.66 -47.38 29.24
N VAL A 930 -12.16 -46.38 29.98
CA VAL A 930 -11.35 -45.55 30.89
C VAL A 930 -11.00 -46.37 32.15
N VAL A 931 -11.98 -47.05 32.72
CA VAL A 931 -11.75 -47.94 33.90
C VAL A 931 -10.72 -49.02 33.54
N ALA A 932 -10.88 -49.68 32.39
CA ALA A 932 -9.91 -50.68 31.91
C ALA A 932 -8.52 -50.07 31.66
N ALA A 933 -8.43 -48.82 31.19
CA ALA A 933 -7.16 -48.13 30.94
C ALA A 933 -6.47 -47.66 32.22
N LEU A 934 -7.19 -47.50 33.30
CA LEU A 934 -6.64 -47.18 34.64
C LEU A 934 -6.11 -48.41 35.33
N ASP A 935 -6.61 -49.63 35.04
CA ASP A 935 -6.13 -50.94 35.54
C ASP A 935 -5.89 -50.95 37.06
N GLY A 936 -6.83 -50.38 37.81
CA GLY A 936 -6.74 -50.27 39.29
C GLY A 936 -5.76 -49.18 39.80
N ALA A 937 -5.10 -48.43 38.95
CA ALA A 937 -4.24 -47.32 39.35
C ALA A 937 -5.07 -46.19 40.00
N GLY A 938 -4.56 -45.63 41.10
CA GLY A 938 -5.15 -44.43 41.70
C GLY A 938 -5.10 -43.23 40.73
N ILE A 939 -5.99 -42.26 40.93
CA ILE A 939 -6.02 -41.05 40.11
C ILE A 939 -5.30 -39.91 40.86
N ARG A 940 -4.29 -39.33 40.21
CA ARG A 940 -3.55 -38.18 40.75
C ARG A 940 -4.25 -36.86 40.44
N LYS A 941 -4.81 -36.71 39.21
CA LYS A 941 -5.49 -35.51 38.76
C LYS A 941 -6.41 -35.81 37.58
N VAL A 942 -7.59 -35.18 37.58
CA VAL A 942 -8.45 -35.09 36.42
C VAL A 942 -8.46 -33.64 35.92
N ILE A 943 -8.31 -33.44 34.62
CA ILE A 943 -8.39 -32.16 33.96
C ILE A 943 -9.63 -32.23 33.07
N VAL A 944 -10.66 -31.49 33.46
CA VAL A 944 -11.92 -31.41 32.70
C VAL A 944 -11.95 -30.06 31.96
N ARG A 945 -12.42 -30.11 30.74
CA ARG A 945 -12.79 -28.95 29.92
C ARG A 945 -14.09 -29.26 29.20
N ALA A 946 -15.21 -29.17 29.94
CA ALA A 946 -16.52 -29.40 29.37
C ALA A 946 -16.79 -28.45 28.17
N PRO A 947 -17.47 -28.91 27.15
CA PRO A 947 -17.87 -30.29 26.88
C PRO A 947 -16.82 -31.06 26.01
N LYS A 948 -15.58 -30.61 25.85
CA LYS A 948 -14.66 -31.06 24.78
C LYS A 948 -13.67 -32.14 25.19
N LEU A 949 -13.18 -32.10 26.42
CA LEU A 949 -12.05 -32.95 26.82
C LEU A 949 -12.05 -33.28 28.29
N VAL A 950 -11.77 -34.54 28.60
CA VAL A 950 -11.32 -35.01 29.94
C VAL A 950 -9.96 -35.67 29.79
N ASN A 951 -8.98 -35.28 30.60
CA ASN A 951 -7.68 -35.93 30.63
C ASN A 951 -7.37 -36.40 32.05
N ILE A 952 -7.27 -37.72 32.23
CA ILE A 952 -7.05 -38.38 33.50
C ILE A 952 -5.56 -38.73 33.63
N VAL A 953 -4.96 -38.26 34.70
CA VAL A 953 -3.57 -38.55 35.06
C VAL A 953 -3.58 -39.53 36.23
N PRO A 954 -3.23 -40.82 36.04
CA PRO A 954 -3.10 -41.78 37.11
C PRO A 954 -1.99 -41.42 38.08
N ALA A 955 -2.05 -41.94 39.28
CA ALA A 955 -1.06 -41.78 40.36
C ALA A 955 0.29 -42.43 40.02
#